data_e7da85b59853ca80e3fd87f580800063
#
_entry.id   e7da85b59853ca80e3fd87f580800063
#
_cell.length_a   1.000
_cell.length_b   1.000
_cell.length_c   1.000
_cell.angle_alpha   90.00
_cell.angle_beta   90.00
_cell.angle_gamma   90.00
#
_symmetry.space_group_name_H-M   'P 1'
#
loop_
_entity.id
_entity.type
_entity.pdbx_description
1 polymer ?
#
loop_
_entity_poly.entity_id
_entity_poly.type
_entity_poly.pdbx_seq_one_letter_code
_entity_poly.pdbx_strand_id
1 'polypeptide(L)'
;MYRILLLLVTSCLGLSALDQPTLDLSLEPPLLNTNPGPEYADANRPGNMIIGLDRTPKGRLWAAWIGNGDSANGFLMLASSDNGGKSWSKPRLVIDPTDLPGKPNRRTLVGNLWTDPQGRLWCFFDQSLGYFDGRGGDWVTRCDNPDDANPTWSAPVRIADGCTLNKPTVLANGDWLLPVSLWTRDRIGPWNRDFPDVATFRDHHRDLDAIRMANVYASTDQGKTWTRRGGVTFPGTDFDEHMMVERKDGSLWMLARAGKGISESTSTDGGRTWTTPTDSPIKNPKARFFIRRLNSGNLLLVKNGPIDVALPRRSSLSAFISKDDGKTWGPGLLLDDRSSVSYPDGFQAPDGTIHILYDWNRHTDAEILLTKFTEEDIAKQTKVTRSLVNKALKTPHPELGGHGVRADAKWTAQGLIDAKQDRTSIPYEGYTPNRMVCDTTLRLMPDGSWIYFMLAGGDTEPSPLNYTAITRSTDEGRTWSPLATFDVGFPREGQTIGQGPTEVLVRDGRATLFFSTHSKHWANDWRSWYLTSDDSFKTWSKPTELPGRLKERTFIRPSITTRDGRILMPFQHYIGPEAEKDKAPLDRAFTNPRNGVLMSSDGGKTWTEHGNIRLTPNDKYFGWAEPTIHERADGSILMFIRADTLGGVLYQAVSRDGGRTWPEFASVTDIPNPGSKATLFPLGGTSVALLHNNNSKRRAPLSLWISFDDGKTWPYQRVLVPEAGPDPKYPGKHMKGSINYPDGFVSADKQWLHFAYDDARHRAVHYSAKLPPLPAK
;
A
#
# COMPACT_ATOMS: atom_id res chain seq x y z
N MET A 1 -24.97 14.70 -65.08
CA MET A 1 -25.02 13.55 -64.11
C MET A 1 -23.66 13.21 -63.69
N TYR A 2 -23.17 13.78 -62.56
CA TYR A 2 -21.93 13.41 -61.92
C TYR A 2 -22.25 12.68 -60.61
N ARG A 3 -21.85 11.42 -60.52
CA ARG A 3 -21.92 10.63 -59.30
C ARG A 3 -20.64 10.92 -58.46
N ILE A 4 -20.83 11.50 -57.28
CA ILE A 4 -19.80 11.65 -56.29
C ILE A 4 -19.73 10.34 -55.49
N LEU A 5 -18.58 9.68 -55.60
CA LEU A 5 -18.23 8.48 -54.79
C LEU A 5 -17.70 8.94 -53.46
N LEU A 6 -18.46 8.73 -52.40
CA LEU A 6 -18.00 8.99 -51.00
C LEU A 6 -17.18 7.78 -50.56
N LEU A 7 -15.87 7.92 -50.48
CA LEU A 7 -14.98 6.97 -49.78
C LEU A 7 -15.11 7.18 -48.27
N LEU A 8 -15.78 6.25 -47.61
CA LEU A 8 -15.67 6.09 -46.16
C LEU A 8 -14.30 5.50 -45.82
N VAL A 9 -13.39 6.34 -45.34
CA VAL A 9 -12.15 5.88 -44.70
C VAL A 9 -12.53 5.52 -43.27
N THR A 10 -12.77 4.25 -42.99
CA THR A 10 -12.77 3.70 -41.63
C THR A 10 -11.34 3.67 -41.16
N SER A 11 -10.94 4.65 -40.34
CA SER A 11 -9.72 4.58 -39.56
C SER A 11 -9.88 3.51 -38.46
N CYS A 12 -9.52 2.29 -38.78
CA CYS A 12 -9.13 1.35 -37.73
C CYS A 12 -7.92 1.95 -37.02
N LEU A 13 -8.12 2.47 -35.84
CA LEU A 13 -7.03 2.64 -34.88
C LEU A 13 -6.53 1.23 -34.53
N GLY A 14 -5.58 0.74 -35.33
CA GLY A 14 -4.84 -0.46 -35.02
C GLY A 14 -4.07 -0.22 -33.74
N LEU A 15 -4.40 -0.93 -32.68
CA LEU A 15 -3.52 -1.15 -31.56
C LEU A 15 -2.19 -1.65 -32.15
N SER A 16 -1.15 -0.86 -32.06
CA SER A 16 0.16 -1.29 -32.56
C SER A 16 0.61 -2.47 -31.72
N ALA A 17 0.74 -3.64 -32.35
CA ALA A 17 1.37 -4.78 -31.72
C ALA A 17 2.76 -4.36 -31.23
N LEU A 18 3.15 -4.82 -30.03
CA LEU A 18 4.52 -4.60 -29.52
C LEU A 18 5.50 -5.16 -30.55
N ASP A 19 6.59 -4.41 -30.80
CA ASP A 19 7.61 -4.87 -31.70
C ASP A 19 8.45 -6.01 -31.08
N GLN A 20 9.05 -6.84 -31.90
CA GLN A 20 9.83 -7.98 -31.45
C GLN A 20 10.99 -7.59 -30.51
N PRO A 21 11.77 -6.51 -30.75
CA PRO A 21 12.77 -6.02 -29.81
C PRO A 21 12.23 -5.72 -28.42
N THR A 22 11.04 -5.16 -28.31
CA THR A 22 10.38 -4.93 -27.01
C THR A 22 10.01 -6.24 -26.33
N LEU A 23 9.44 -7.21 -27.06
CA LEU A 23 9.11 -8.54 -26.53
C LEU A 23 10.35 -9.30 -26.05
N ASP A 24 11.49 -9.08 -26.68
CA ASP A 24 12.74 -9.79 -26.38
C ASP A 24 13.54 -9.18 -25.21
N LEU A 25 13.13 -8.04 -24.67
CA LEU A 25 13.79 -7.44 -23.50
C LEU A 25 13.86 -8.39 -22.30
N SER A 26 12.88 -9.27 -22.10
CA SER A 26 12.94 -10.28 -21.03
C SER A 26 13.98 -11.37 -21.25
N LEU A 27 14.55 -11.47 -22.46
CA LEU A 27 15.64 -12.39 -22.81
C LEU A 27 17.04 -11.77 -22.58
N GLU A 28 17.11 -10.47 -22.35
CA GLU A 28 18.38 -9.82 -22.04
C GLU A 28 18.82 -10.14 -20.61
N PRO A 29 20.05 -10.61 -20.37
CA PRO A 29 20.51 -10.91 -19.03
C PRO A 29 20.48 -9.65 -18.15
N PRO A 30 19.97 -9.76 -16.90
CA PRO A 30 20.02 -8.64 -15.97
C PRO A 30 21.43 -8.41 -15.43
N LEU A 31 21.70 -7.20 -14.97
CA LEU A 31 22.94 -6.88 -14.28
C LEU A 31 22.90 -7.44 -12.84
N LEU A 32 24.05 -7.92 -12.38
CA LEU A 32 24.27 -8.33 -11.01
C LEU A 32 24.96 -7.20 -10.24
N ASN A 33 24.23 -6.57 -9.33
CA ASN A 33 24.77 -5.53 -8.46
C ASN A 33 25.33 -6.16 -7.16
N THR A 34 26.63 -6.35 -7.08
CA THR A 34 27.34 -6.90 -5.91
C THR A 34 27.78 -5.85 -4.90
N ASN A 35 27.50 -4.58 -5.17
CA ASN A 35 27.77 -3.46 -4.25
C ASN A 35 26.54 -2.52 -4.21
N PRO A 36 25.38 -3.00 -3.69
CA PRO A 36 24.15 -2.23 -3.69
C PRO A 36 24.27 -0.94 -2.87
N GLY A 37 23.78 0.15 -3.44
CA GLY A 37 23.75 1.46 -2.81
C GLY A 37 22.57 1.62 -1.81
N PRO A 38 22.41 2.84 -1.27
CA PRO A 38 21.38 3.15 -0.28
C PRO A 38 19.94 3.07 -0.83
N GLU A 39 19.76 3.09 -2.14
CA GLU A 39 18.45 2.93 -2.80
C GLU A 39 17.76 1.60 -2.43
N TYR A 40 18.56 0.57 -2.13
CA TYR A 40 18.08 -0.75 -1.71
C TYR A 40 17.99 -0.91 -0.18
N ALA A 41 18.22 0.15 0.58
CA ALA A 41 18.11 0.09 2.04
C ALA A 41 16.67 -0.18 2.49
N ASP A 42 16.53 -0.75 3.69
CA ASP A 42 15.24 -1.11 4.29
C ASP A 42 14.24 0.07 4.33
N ALA A 43 14.75 1.29 4.55
CA ALA A 43 13.94 2.50 4.57
C ALA A 43 13.37 2.92 3.21
N ASN A 44 13.90 2.38 2.12
CA ASN A 44 13.54 2.78 0.75
C ASN A 44 12.68 1.73 0.02
N ARG A 45 12.28 0.65 0.71
CA ARG A 45 11.52 -0.45 0.11
C ARG A 45 10.10 -0.53 0.65
N PRO A 46 9.09 -0.66 -0.23
CA PRO A 46 7.68 -0.66 0.16
C PRO A 46 7.18 -2.01 0.67
N GLY A 47 7.93 -3.09 0.49
CA GLY A 47 7.51 -4.42 0.88
C GLY A 47 8.61 -5.45 0.78
N ASN A 48 8.34 -6.64 1.28
CA ASN A 48 9.21 -7.81 1.18
C ASN A 48 8.40 -9.06 0.88
N MET A 49 8.93 -9.95 0.04
CA MET A 49 8.42 -11.30 -0.17
C MET A 49 9.59 -12.29 -0.19
N ILE A 50 9.52 -13.33 0.63
CA ILE A 50 10.60 -14.32 0.66
C ILE A 50 10.73 -15.06 -0.68
N ILE A 51 11.99 -15.37 -1.04
CA ILE A 51 12.36 -16.27 -2.12
C ILE A 51 12.90 -17.58 -1.55
N GLY A 52 13.94 -17.53 -0.74
CA GLY A 52 14.56 -18.74 -0.23
C GLY A 52 15.64 -18.53 0.82
N LEU A 53 16.00 -19.65 1.46
CA LEU A 53 17.06 -19.74 2.47
C LEU A 53 17.90 -20.97 2.20
N ASP A 54 19.23 -20.84 2.22
CA ASP A 54 20.08 -22.02 2.25
C ASP A 54 21.37 -21.79 3.05
N ARG A 55 22.09 -22.90 3.32
CA ARG A 55 23.32 -22.95 4.10
C ARG A 55 24.46 -23.50 3.26
N THR A 56 25.59 -22.81 3.28
CA THR A 56 26.79 -23.23 2.57
C THR A 56 27.69 -24.12 3.46
N PRO A 57 28.69 -24.81 2.89
CA PRO A 57 29.45 -25.83 3.62
C PRO A 57 30.12 -25.36 4.91
N LYS A 58 30.66 -24.13 4.95
CA LYS A 58 31.28 -23.57 6.16
C LYS A 58 30.28 -23.00 7.17
N GLY A 59 28.98 -23.06 6.86
CA GLY A 59 27.91 -22.70 7.79
C GLY A 59 27.30 -21.32 7.61
N ARG A 60 27.75 -20.54 6.60
CA ARG A 60 27.11 -19.29 6.24
C ARG A 60 25.69 -19.54 5.77
N LEU A 61 24.74 -18.76 6.29
CA LEU A 61 23.38 -18.73 5.80
C LEU A 61 23.24 -17.66 4.73
N TRP A 62 22.49 -17.97 3.68
CA TRP A 62 22.07 -17.02 2.67
C TRP A 62 20.55 -16.97 2.61
N ALA A 63 20.00 -15.76 2.71
CA ALA A 63 18.57 -15.49 2.57
C ALA A 63 18.34 -14.58 1.37
N ALA A 64 17.27 -14.87 0.62
CA ALA A 64 16.85 -14.07 -0.52
C ALA A 64 15.39 -13.67 -0.39
N TRP A 65 15.08 -12.45 -0.82
CA TRP A 65 13.73 -11.91 -0.86
C TRP A 65 13.58 -10.91 -1.99
N ILE A 66 12.32 -10.63 -2.35
CA ILE A 66 11.96 -9.59 -3.32
C ILE A 66 11.75 -8.28 -2.56
N GLY A 67 12.53 -7.28 -2.88
CA GLY A 67 12.23 -5.88 -2.54
C GLY A 67 11.04 -5.41 -3.38
N ASN A 68 10.23 -4.51 -2.85
CA ASN A 68 8.94 -4.09 -3.38
C ASN A 68 7.82 -5.14 -3.29
N GLY A 69 8.07 -6.28 -2.64
CA GLY A 69 7.07 -7.32 -2.41
C GLY A 69 6.54 -7.97 -3.69
N ASP A 70 5.31 -8.44 -3.67
CA ASP A 70 4.64 -9.11 -4.79
C ASP A 70 4.09 -8.06 -5.77
N SER A 71 4.93 -7.57 -6.66
CA SER A 71 4.60 -6.46 -7.56
C SER A 71 5.31 -6.54 -8.91
N ALA A 72 4.84 -5.77 -9.89
CA ALA A 72 5.44 -5.64 -11.21
C ALA A 72 6.79 -4.89 -11.22
N ASN A 73 7.18 -4.32 -10.08
CA ASN A 73 8.47 -3.64 -9.89
C ASN A 73 9.38 -4.39 -8.89
N GLY A 74 9.19 -5.70 -8.78
CA GLY A 74 9.98 -6.55 -7.92
C GLY A 74 11.43 -6.66 -8.38
N PHE A 75 12.34 -6.70 -7.42
CA PHE A 75 13.76 -6.99 -7.61
C PHE A 75 14.27 -7.93 -6.51
N LEU A 76 15.25 -8.74 -6.84
CA LEU A 76 15.76 -9.75 -5.91
C LEU A 76 16.95 -9.22 -5.10
N MET A 77 16.97 -9.55 -3.81
CA MET A 77 18.04 -9.17 -2.87
C MET A 77 18.51 -10.39 -2.10
N LEU A 78 19.83 -10.45 -1.84
CA LEU A 78 20.46 -11.47 -1.01
C LEU A 78 21.25 -10.85 0.13
N ALA A 79 21.13 -11.42 1.32
CA ALA A 79 22.01 -11.15 2.46
C ALA A 79 22.51 -12.45 3.08
N SER A 80 23.58 -12.37 3.85
CA SER A 80 24.19 -13.51 4.53
C SER A 80 24.32 -13.32 6.03
N SER A 81 24.42 -14.44 6.75
CA SER A 81 24.69 -14.50 8.18
C SER A 81 25.77 -15.52 8.47
N ASP A 82 26.79 -15.09 9.21
CA ASP A 82 27.90 -15.97 9.65
C ASP A 82 27.74 -16.47 11.10
N ASN A 83 26.66 -16.10 11.77
CA ASN A 83 26.40 -16.44 13.17
C ASN A 83 25.09 -17.22 13.38
N GLY A 84 24.73 -18.01 12.36
CA GLY A 84 23.54 -18.84 12.39
C GLY A 84 22.24 -18.05 12.37
N GLY A 85 22.17 -16.88 11.73
CA GLY A 85 20.95 -16.08 11.60
C GLY A 85 20.65 -15.18 12.79
N LYS A 86 21.59 -14.96 13.72
CA LYS A 86 21.44 -13.99 14.82
C LYS A 86 21.54 -12.56 14.34
N SER A 87 22.36 -12.31 13.32
CA SER A 87 22.43 -11.04 12.60
C SER A 87 22.70 -11.28 11.11
N TRP A 88 22.32 -10.32 10.28
CA TRP A 88 22.40 -10.40 8.84
C TRP A 88 23.20 -9.23 8.27
N SER A 89 23.91 -9.47 7.19
CA SER A 89 24.62 -8.43 6.45
C SER A 89 23.64 -7.45 5.80
N LYS A 90 24.14 -6.30 5.36
CA LYS A 90 23.48 -5.52 4.30
C LYS A 90 23.33 -6.40 3.05
N PRO A 91 22.47 -6.04 2.10
CA PRO A 91 22.37 -6.77 0.83
C PRO A 91 23.76 -6.90 0.18
N ARG A 92 24.09 -8.11 -0.25
CA ARG A 92 25.38 -8.47 -0.89
C ARG A 92 25.26 -8.71 -2.39
N LEU A 93 24.05 -8.92 -2.85
CA LEU A 93 23.68 -9.02 -4.25
C LEU A 93 22.29 -8.46 -4.43
N VAL A 94 22.11 -7.64 -5.46
CA VAL A 94 20.79 -7.22 -5.95
C VAL A 94 20.70 -7.54 -7.43
N ILE A 95 19.59 -8.09 -7.87
CA ILE A 95 19.21 -8.30 -9.26
C ILE A 95 17.98 -7.46 -9.51
N ASP A 96 18.20 -6.26 -10.04
CA ASP A 96 17.16 -5.29 -10.35
C ASP A 96 17.13 -5.02 -11.85
N PRO A 97 16.25 -5.69 -12.61
CA PRO A 97 16.17 -5.52 -14.05
C PRO A 97 15.40 -4.25 -14.46
N THR A 98 15.00 -3.40 -13.52
CA THR A 98 14.21 -2.17 -13.78
C THR A 98 15.07 -0.99 -14.25
N ASP A 99 16.34 -1.17 -14.47
CA ASP A 99 17.37 -0.15 -14.66
C ASP A 99 17.53 0.40 -16.09
N LEU A 100 16.65 0.04 -17.03
CA LEU A 100 16.71 0.50 -18.42
C LEU A 100 15.80 1.72 -18.66
N PRO A 101 16.31 2.97 -18.58
CA PRO A 101 15.50 4.16 -18.78
C PRO A 101 14.81 4.16 -20.16
N GLY A 102 13.51 4.47 -20.17
CA GLY A 102 12.72 4.55 -21.40
C GLY A 102 12.38 3.21 -22.06
N LYS A 103 12.64 2.09 -21.37
CA LYS A 103 12.24 0.75 -21.80
C LYS A 103 11.09 0.21 -20.92
N PRO A 104 10.30 -0.73 -21.42
CA PRO A 104 9.32 -1.44 -20.61
C PRO A 104 9.94 -2.04 -19.36
N ASN A 105 9.23 -1.93 -18.24
CA ASN A 105 9.74 -2.38 -16.97
C ASN A 105 9.90 -3.91 -16.93
N ARG A 106 11.13 -4.37 -16.69
CA ARG A 106 11.41 -5.76 -16.34
C ARG A 106 11.35 -5.93 -14.83
N ARG A 107 10.95 -7.08 -14.34
CA ARG A 107 10.92 -7.38 -12.93
C ARG A 107 11.52 -8.74 -12.62
N THR A 108 11.98 -8.92 -11.39
CA THR A 108 12.24 -10.22 -10.77
C THR A 108 11.29 -10.39 -9.60
N LEU A 109 10.47 -11.43 -9.60
CA LEU A 109 9.39 -11.61 -8.61
C LEU A 109 9.53 -12.90 -7.82
N VAL A 110 9.98 -13.96 -8.44
CA VAL A 110 10.07 -15.29 -7.80
C VAL A 110 11.43 -15.91 -8.06
N GLY A 111 11.78 -16.93 -7.30
CA GLY A 111 13.04 -17.62 -7.39
C GLY A 111 13.27 -18.53 -6.19
N ASN A 112 14.51 -18.99 -6.03
CA ASN A 112 14.95 -19.74 -4.85
C ASN A 112 16.48 -19.73 -4.70
N LEU A 113 16.96 -20.03 -3.51
CA LEU A 113 18.37 -20.32 -3.21
C LEU A 113 18.55 -21.82 -2.99
N TRP A 114 19.65 -22.35 -3.49
CA TRP A 114 20.00 -23.75 -3.30
C TRP A 114 21.52 -23.93 -3.27
N THR A 115 22.01 -24.60 -2.24
CA THR A 115 23.39 -25.08 -2.17
C THR A 115 23.44 -26.50 -2.70
N ASP A 116 24.19 -26.72 -3.76
CA ASP A 116 24.31 -28.02 -4.40
C ASP A 116 25.23 -28.98 -3.62
N PRO A 117 25.26 -30.28 -3.98
CA PRO A 117 26.13 -31.25 -3.32
C PRO A 117 27.63 -30.96 -3.39
N GLN A 118 28.07 -30.08 -4.30
CA GLN A 118 29.45 -29.60 -4.42
C GLN A 118 29.72 -28.36 -3.56
N GLY A 119 28.70 -27.85 -2.86
CA GLY A 119 28.83 -26.67 -1.98
C GLY A 119 28.75 -25.33 -2.71
N ARG A 120 28.36 -25.31 -3.97
CA ARG A 120 28.14 -24.09 -4.75
C ARG A 120 26.75 -23.54 -4.48
N LEU A 121 26.62 -22.23 -4.33
CA LEU A 121 25.34 -21.57 -4.10
C LEU A 121 24.72 -21.14 -5.43
N TRP A 122 23.53 -21.61 -5.72
CA TRP A 122 22.72 -21.26 -6.87
C TRP A 122 21.62 -20.29 -6.47
N CYS A 123 21.46 -19.23 -7.24
CA CYS A 123 20.34 -18.31 -7.13
C CYS A 123 19.52 -18.41 -8.41
N PHE A 124 18.39 -19.07 -8.33
CA PHE A 124 17.37 -19.11 -9.38
C PHE A 124 16.49 -17.89 -9.23
N PHE A 125 16.11 -17.27 -10.34
CA PHE A 125 15.21 -16.12 -10.34
C PHE A 125 14.48 -16.00 -11.67
N ASP A 126 13.28 -15.45 -11.65
CA ASP A 126 12.55 -15.17 -12.87
C ASP A 126 12.81 -13.74 -13.36
N GLN A 127 12.62 -13.55 -14.66
CA GLN A 127 12.55 -12.24 -15.29
C GLN A 127 11.39 -12.21 -16.27
N SER A 128 10.56 -11.16 -16.18
CA SER A 128 9.41 -10.97 -17.06
C SER A 128 9.19 -9.48 -17.31
N LEU A 129 8.50 -9.14 -18.39
CA LEU A 129 7.99 -7.79 -18.61
C LEU A 129 6.70 -7.62 -17.80
N GLY A 130 6.56 -6.50 -17.11
CA GLY A 130 5.44 -6.27 -16.23
C GLY A 130 5.30 -7.35 -15.16
N TYR A 131 4.06 -7.70 -14.79
CA TYR A 131 3.85 -8.79 -13.84
C TYR A 131 4.10 -10.16 -14.47
N PHE A 132 3.55 -10.41 -15.64
CA PHE A 132 3.81 -11.61 -16.45
C PHE A 132 3.45 -11.36 -17.92
N ASP A 133 4.41 -11.52 -18.82
CA ASP A 133 4.31 -11.28 -20.27
C ASP A 133 3.84 -12.50 -21.07
N GLY A 134 3.60 -13.63 -20.42
CA GLY A 134 3.20 -14.89 -21.07
C GLY A 134 4.36 -15.82 -21.39
N ARG A 135 5.60 -15.38 -21.27
CA ARG A 135 6.80 -16.20 -21.42
C ARG A 135 7.58 -16.23 -20.11
N GLY A 136 7.91 -15.06 -19.55
CA GLY A 136 8.83 -14.94 -18.45
C GLY A 136 10.21 -15.49 -18.82
N GLY A 137 10.96 -15.91 -17.84
CA GLY A 137 12.22 -16.61 -18.04
C GLY A 137 12.78 -17.04 -16.71
N ASP A 138 13.15 -18.30 -16.59
CA ASP A 138 13.88 -18.82 -15.45
C ASP A 138 15.37 -18.63 -15.69
N TRP A 139 16.01 -17.87 -14.83
CA TRP A 139 17.41 -17.52 -14.89
C TRP A 139 18.15 -18.06 -13.69
N VAL A 140 19.47 -18.24 -13.84
CA VAL A 140 20.32 -18.66 -12.74
C VAL A 140 21.64 -17.92 -12.75
N THR A 141 22.11 -17.55 -11.56
CA THR A 141 23.51 -17.19 -11.30
C THR A 141 24.06 -18.09 -10.20
N ARG A 142 25.35 -18.38 -10.23
CA ARG A 142 26.01 -19.31 -9.33
C ARG A 142 27.21 -18.66 -8.67
N CYS A 143 27.40 -18.97 -7.39
CA CYS A 143 28.59 -18.59 -6.64
C CYS A 143 29.35 -19.87 -6.24
N ASP A 144 30.58 -20.00 -6.72
CA ASP A 144 31.45 -21.14 -6.44
C ASP A 144 32.22 -20.98 -5.12
N ASN A 145 32.28 -19.77 -4.58
CA ASN A 145 32.95 -19.41 -3.33
C ASN A 145 32.02 -18.70 -2.34
N PRO A 146 30.84 -19.26 -2.00
CA PRO A 146 29.80 -18.54 -1.23
C PRO A 146 30.18 -18.27 0.22
N ASP A 147 31.21 -18.93 0.74
CA ASP A 147 31.72 -18.73 2.10
C ASP A 147 32.86 -17.70 2.20
N ASP A 148 33.30 -17.14 1.09
CA ASP A 148 34.37 -16.12 1.07
C ASP A 148 33.86 -14.76 1.54
N ALA A 149 34.77 -13.91 1.99
CA ALA A 149 34.45 -12.54 2.37
C ALA A 149 33.83 -11.76 1.19
N ASN A 150 34.37 -11.98 -0.01
CA ASN A 150 33.90 -11.38 -1.27
C ASN A 150 33.50 -12.50 -2.25
N PRO A 151 32.28 -13.03 -2.14
CA PRO A 151 31.80 -14.07 -3.06
C PRO A 151 31.67 -13.52 -4.47
N THR A 152 32.00 -14.37 -5.45
CA THR A 152 31.91 -14.03 -6.86
C THR A 152 30.77 -14.79 -7.54
N TRP A 153 30.01 -14.11 -8.37
CA TRP A 153 28.85 -14.66 -9.05
C TRP A 153 29.11 -14.84 -10.54
N SER A 154 28.65 -15.94 -11.11
CA SER A 154 28.67 -16.14 -12.55
C SER A 154 27.76 -15.15 -13.27
N ALA A 155 28.00 -14.88 -14.55
CA ALA A 155 27.02 -14.22 -15.38
C ALA A 155 25.68 -14.95 -15.34
N PRO A 156 24.53 -14.25 -15.36
CA PRO A 156 23.22 -14.87 -15.41
C PRO A 156 23.04 -15.69 -16.69
N VAL A 157 22.48 -16.89 -16.56
CA VAL A 157 22.15 -17.78 -17.69
C VAL A 157 20.66 -18.08 -17.65
N ARG A 158 19.99 -17.90 -18.79
CA ARG A 158 18.58 -18.31 -18.92
C ARG A 158 18.50 -19.81 -19.19
N ILE A 159 17.64 -20.50 -18.43
CA ILE A 159 17.55 -21.96 -18.49
C ILE A 159 16.19 -22.48 -18.98
N ALA A 160 15.12 -21.69 -18.85
CA ALA A 160 13.77 -22.11 -19.24
C ALA A 160 12.83 -20.92 -19.51
N ASP A 161 11.70 -21.19 -20.19
CA ASP A 161 10.51 -20.36 -20.14
C ASP A 161 9.74 -20.68 -18.85
N GLY A 162 9.13 -19.65 -18.21
CA GLY A 162 8.47 -19.79 -16.93
C GLY A 162 9.34 -19.35 -15.77
N CYS A 163 9.09 -19.93 -14.60
CA CYS A 163 9.75 -19.54 -13.37
C CYS A 163 9.88 -20.69 -12.36
N THR A 164 10.93 -20.65 -11.56
CA THR A 164 11.15 -21.55 -10.43
C THR A 164 10.87 -20.82 -9.11
N LEU A 165 10.11 -21.49 -8.21
CA LEU A 165 9.88 -21.01 -6.85
C LEU A 165 10.47 -21.94 -5.79
N ASN A 166 10.93 -23.10 -6.19
CA ASN A 166 11.31 -24.17 -5.25
C ASN A 166 12.67 -24.78 -5.62
N LYS A 167 13.35 -25.30 -4.61
CA LYS A 167 14.69 -25.90 -4.75
C LYS A 167 14.70 -27.12 -5.67
N PRO A 168 15.80 -27.35 -6.38
CA PRO A 168 16.01 -28.62 -7.06
C PRO A 168 15.95 -29.82 -6.10
N THR A 169 15.49 -30.96 -6.62
CA THR A 169 15.57 -32.24 -5.96
C THR A 169 16.69 -33.07 -6.60
N VAL A 170 17.66 -33.50 -5.81
CA VAL A 170 18.71 -34.42 -6.25
C VAL A 170 18.20 -35.82 -6.08
N LEU A 171 18.17 -36.58 -7.18
CA LEU A 171 17.73 -37.98 -7.18
C LEU A 171 18.85 -38.94 -6.73
N ALA A 172 18.49 -40.11 -6.31
CA ALA A 172 19.44 -41.16 -5.91
C ALA A 172 20.42 -41.56 -7.04
N ASN A 173 20.02 -41.40 -8.30
CA ASN A 173 20.88 -41.62 -9.47
C ASN A 173 21.82 -40.43 -9.82
N GLY A 174 21.74 -39.34 -9.04
CA GLY A 174 22.56 -38.13 -9.23
C GLY A 174 21.97 -37.07 -10.17
N ASP A 175 20.83 -37.33 -10.82
CA ASP A 175 20.13 -36.34 -11.62
C ASP A 175 19.56 -35.21 -10.72
N TRP A 176 19.57 -33.99 -11.20
CA TRP A 176 18.92 -32.88 -10.55
C TRP A 176 17.62 -32.52 -11.26
N LEU A 177 16.53 -32.45 -10.53
CA LEU A 177 15.23 -32.06 -11.07
C LEU A 177 14.83 -30.67 -10.54
N LEU A 178 14.59 -29.73 -11.44
CA LEU A 178 14.17 -28.36 -11.15
C LEU A 178 12.68 -28.21 -11.49
N PRO A 179 11.84 -27.77 -10.54
CA PRO A 179 10.45 -27.45 -10.82
C PRO A 179 10.35 -26.09 -11.51
N VAL A 180 9.85 -26.04 -12.74
CA VAL A 180 9.65 -24.80 -13.51
C VAL A 180 8.18 -24.70 -13.91
N SER A 181 7.51 -23.66 -13.45
CA SER A 181 6.11 -23.42 -13.79
C SER A 181 6.01 -22.40 -14.93
N LEU A 182 5.35 -22.76 -16.02
CA LEU A 182 4.92 -21.79 -17.01
C LEU A 182 3.43 -21.52 -16.83
N TRP A 183 3.11 -20.34 -16.36
CA TRP A 183 1.77 -19.97 -15.96
C TRP A 183 0.79 -19.91 -17.12
N THR A 184 -0.48 -20.11 -16.79
CA THR A 184 -1.58 -20.08 -17.75
C THR A 184 -1.79 -18.68 -18.33
N ARG A 185 -2.43 -18.62 -19.53
CA ARG A 185 -2.61 -17.35 -20.25
C ARG A 185 -3.46 -16.33 -19.52
N ASP A 186 -4.38 -16.77 -18.67
CA ASP A 186 -5.21 -15.89 -17.86
C ASP A 186 -4.41 -15.14 -16.77
N ARG A 187 -3.14 -15.52 -16.53
CA ARG A 187 -2.18 -14.81 -15.69
C ARG A 187 -1.39 -13.74 -16.41
N ILE A 188 -1.48 -13.66 -17.73
CA ILE A 188 -0.87 -12.57 -18.50
C ILE A 188 -1.62 -11.28 -18.16
N GLY A 189 -0.89 -10.40 -17.59
CA GLY A 189 -1.44 -9.43 -17.18
C GLY A 189 -1.77 -8.22 -16.54
N PRO A 190 -2.81 -7.82 -15.90
CA PRO A 190 -3.33 -6.45 -15.81
C PRO A 190 -2.58 -5.52 -14.83
N TRP A 191 -1.39 -5.87 -14.36
CA TRP A 191 -0.72 -5.24 -13.22
C TRP A 191 0.33 -4.20 -13.60
N ASN A 192 0.46 -3.86 -14.90
CA ASN A 192 1.48 -2.91 -15.34
C ASN A 192 0.87 -1.67 -15.97
N ARG A 193 1.05 -0.51 -15.33
CA ARG A 193 0.65 0.80 -15.86
C ARG A 193 1.54 1.28 -17.01
N ASP A 194 2.80 0.80 -17.08
CA ASP A 194 3.75 1.17 -18.13
C ASP A 194 3.46 0.46 -19.45
N PHE A 195 2.56 -0.54 -19.41
CA PHE A 195 2.00 -1.21 -20.57
C PHE A 195 0.47 -1.05 -20.56
N PRO A 196 -0.05 0.05 -21.09
CA PRO A 196 -1.50 0.29 -21.12
C PRO A 196 -2.27 -0.75 -21.92
N ASP A 197 -1.56 -1.57 -22.69
CA ASP A 197 -2.18 -2.57 -23.59
C ASP A 197 -1.73 -4.01 -23.28
N VAL A 198 -2.17 -4.49 -22.11
CA VAL A 198 -2.00 -5.89 -21.70
C VAL A 198 -2.65 -6.88 -22.69
N ALA A 199 -3.62 -6.42 -23.49
CA ALA A 199 -4.22 -7.22 -24.54
C ALA A 199 -3.18 -7.68 -25.59
N THR A 200 -2.13 -6.89 -25.82
CA THR A 200 -1.08 -7.23 -26.77
C THR A 200 -0.28 -8.46 -26.36
N PHE A 201 0.03 -8.63 -25.07
CA PHE A 201 0.76 -9.82 -24.61
C PHE A 201 -0.06 -11.11 -24.67
N ARG A 202 -1.38 -11.02 -24.56
CA ARG A 202 -2.24 -12.22 -24.55
C ARG A 202 -2.17 -13.05 -25.83
N ASP A 203 -1.83 -12.44 -26.93
CA ASP A 203 -1.74 -13.11 -28.22
C ASP A 203 -0.33 -13.58 -28.60
N HIS A 204 0.69 -13.16 -27.84
CA HIS A 204 2.06 -13.61 -28.04
C HIS A 204 2.36 -14.96 -27.38
N HIS A 205 3.48 -15.58 -27.75
CA HIS A 205 4.01 -16.82 -27.18
C HIS A 205 3.00 -17.98 -27.17
N ARG A 206 2.21 -18.13 -28.25
CA ARG A 206 1.26 -19.25 -28.41
C ARG A 206 1.93 -20.58 -28.64
N ASP A 207 3.15 -20.57 -29.18
CA ASP A 207 4.03 -21.72 -29.30
C ASP A 207 4.34 -22.40 -27.95
N LEU A 208 4.27 -21.65 -26.87
CA LEU A 208 4.48 -22.15 -25.50
C LEU A 208 3.22 -22.77 -24.85
N ASP A 209 2.06 -22.73 -25.50
CA ASP A 209 0.80 -23.18 -24.90
C ASP A 209 0.83 -24.67 -24.54
N ALA A 210 1.56 -25.49 -25.30
CA ALA A 210 1.70 -26.92 -25.03
C ALA A 210 2.47 -27.27 -23.76
N ILE A 211 3.22 -26.30 -23.21
CA ILE A 211 4.03 -26.48 -22.00
C ILE A 211 3.62 -25.56 -20.85
N ARG A 212 2.43 -24.92 -20.91
CA ARG A 212 1.86 -24.16 -19.78
C ARG A 212 1.34 -25.10 -18.72
N MET A 213 2.25 -25.51 -17.84
CA MET A 213 2.00 -26.52 -16.80
C MET A 213 3.13 -26.50 -15.75
N ALA A 214 3.00 -27.35 -14.75
CA ALA A 214 4.06 -27.71 -13.82
C ALA A 214 5.11 -28.56 -14.55
N ASN A 215 6.18 -27.94 -15.06
CA ASN A 215 7.23 -28.60 -15.80
C ASN A 215 8.35 -29.10 -14.87
N VAL A 216 9.04 -30.11 -15.34
CA VAL A 216 10.26 -30.65 -14.74
C VAL A 216 11.42 -30.48 -15.70
N TYR A 217 12.40 -29.71 -15.30
CA TYR A 217 13.68 -29.62 -16.00
C TYR A 217 14.71 -30.46 -15.28
N ALA A 218 15.58 -31.11 -16.03
CA ALA A 218 16.58 -31.99 -15.46
C ALA A 218 17.99 -31.61 -15.91
N SER A 219 18.92 -31.73 -14.99
CA SER A 219 20.36 -31.72 -15.29
C SER A 219 20.96 -33.08 -14.89
N THR A 220 21.72 -33.69 -15.81
CA THR A 220 22.49 -34.88 -15.62
C THR A 220 24.00 -34.64 -15.56
N ASP A 221 24.40 -33.35 -15.61
CA ASP A 221 25.77 -32.89 -15.69
C ASP A 221 26.12 -31.88 -14.58
N GLN A 222 25.43 -31.99 -13.44
CA GLN A 222 25.63 -31.15 -12.25
C GLN A 222 25.37 -29.65 -12.51
N GLY A 223 24.30 -29.36 -13.25
CA GLY A 223 23.80 -28.03 -13.48
C GLY A 223 24.47 -27.27 -14.64
N LYS A 224 25.31 -27.92 -15.44
CA LYS A 224 25.91 -27.28 -16.63
C LYS A 224 24.87 -27.04 -17.72
N THR A 225 23.97 -28.02 -17.89
CA THR A 225 22.83 -27.92 -18.81
C THR A 225 21.54 -28.33 -18.14
N TRP A 226 20.44 -27.74 -18.58
CA TRP A 226 19.09 -28.04 -18.13
C TRP A 226 18.19 -28.30 -19.32
N THR A 227 17.46 -29.40 -19.28
CA THR A 227 16.53 -29.76 -20.36
C THR A 227 15.17 -30.13 -19.79
N ARG A 228 14.10 -29.75 -20.49
CA ARG A 228 12.74 -30.17 -20.09
C ARG A 228 12.62 -31.66 -20.18
N ARG A 229 12.31 -32.31 -19.08
CA ARG A 229 12.15 -33.76 -18.97
C ARG A 229 10.70 -34.23 -19.11
N GLY A 230 9.76 -33.48 -18.52
CA GLY A 230 8.34 -33.76 -18.51
C GLY A 230 7.54 -32.63 -17.85
N GLY A 231 6.30 -32.97 -17.52
CA GLY A 231 5.42 -32.04 -16.80
C GLY A 231 3.99 -32.53 -16.76
N VAL A 232 3.15 -31.86 -15.96
CA VAL A 232 1.74 -32.20 -15.81
C VAL A 232 0.92 -30.95 -15.53
N THR A 233 -0.29 -30.88 -16.08
CA THR A 233 -1.24 -29.81 -15.83
C THR A 233 -2.10 -30.17 -14.62
N PHE A 234 -2.04 -29.36 -13.57
CA PHE A 234 -2.90 -29.48 -12.41
C PHE A 234 -4.19 -28.66 -12.63
N PRO A 235 -5.37 -29.26 -12.62
CA PRO A 235 -6.62 -28.54 -12.76
C PRO A 235 -6.83 -27.52 -11.62
N GLY A 236 -7.19 -26.28 -11.97
CA GLY A 236 -7.51 -25.25 -10.99
C GLY A 236 -6.32 -24.65 -10.26
N THR A 237 -5.09 -24.83 -10.75
CA THR A 237 -3.93 -24.05 -10.32
C THR A 237 -3.80 -22.78 -11.13
N ASP A 238 -3.22 -21.75 -10.50
CA ASP A 238 -2.89 -20.50 -11.18
C ASP A 238 -1.38 -20.38 -11.45
N PHE A 239 -0.59 -20.86 -10.49
CA PHE A 239 0.86 -20.64 -10.43
C PHE A 239 1.65 -21.95 -10.20
N ASP A 240 0.99 -23.08 -10.04
CA ASP A 240 1.52 -24.41 -9.69
C ASP A 240 2.39 -24.41 -8.41
N GLU A 241 3.47 -23.65 -8.36
CA GLU A 241 4.43 -23.57 -7.23
C GLU A 241 4.79 -24.98 -6.73
N HIS A 242 4.98 -25.92 -7.66
CA HIS A 242 5.13 -27.33 -7.37
C HIS A 242 6.50 -27.68 -6.79
N MET A 243 6.51 -28.77 -6.02
CA MET A 243 7.70 -29.38 -5.45
C MET A 243 7.69 -30.87 -5.74
N MET A 244 8.87 -31.45 -5.78
CA MET A 244 9.05 -32.87 -6.03
C MET A 244 9.85 -33.52 -4.89
N VAL A 245 9.45 -34.74 -4.54
CA VAL A 245 10.17 -35.60 -3.58
C VAL A 245 10.35 -36.97 -4.22
N GLU A 246 11.58 -37.49 -4.18
CA GLU A 246 11.84 -38.90 -4.48
C GLU A 246 11.46 -39.74 -3.26
N ARG A 247 10.54 -40.69 -3.43
CA ARG A 247 10.13 -41.62 -2.40
C ARG A 247 11.15 -42.74 -2.26
N LYS A 248 11.08 -43.48 -1.17
CA LYS A 248 12.00 -44.61 -0.90
C LYS A 248 11.88 -45.77 -1.91
N ASP A 249 10.76 -45.86 -2.61
CA ASP A 249 10.53 -46.83 -3.70
C ASP A 249 11.05 -46.34 -5.06
N GLY A 250 11.67 -45.16 -5.12
CA GLY A 250 12.18 -44.53 -6.34
C GLY A 250 11.15 -43.75 -7.16
N SER A 251 9.87 -43.79 -6.77
CA SER A 251 8.86 -42.97 -7.42
C SER A 251 9.02 -41.49 -7.05
N LEU A 252 8.64 -40.60 -7.97
CA LEU A 252 8.59 -39.18 -7.71
C LEU A 252 7.18 -38.74 -7.34
N TRP A 253 7.06 -37.99 -6.29
CA TRP A 253 5.83 -37.39 -5.84
C TRP A 253 5.89 -35.86 -6.06
N MET A 254 5.03 -35.36 -6.92
CA MET A 254 4.87 -33.92 -7.19
C MET A 254 3.64 -33.40 -6.46
N LEU A 255 3.84 -32.31 -5.73
CA LEU A 255 2.79 -31.59 -5.02
C LEU A 255 2.72 -30.18 -5.58
N ALA A 256 1.53 -29.70 -5.92
CA ALA A 256 1.30 -28.36 -6.46
C ALA A 256 0.28 -27.59 -5.63
N ARG A 257 0.46 -26.28 -5.53
CA ARG A 257 -0.52 -25.34 -4.97
C ARG A 257 -1.74 -25.29 -5.87
N ALA A 258 -2.91 -25.64 -5.36
CA ALA A 258 -4.16 -25.61 -6.09
C ALA A 258 -5.21 -24.70 -5.42
N GLY A 259 -6.29 -24.39 -6.14
CA GLY A 259 -7.36 -23.53 -5.64
C GLY A 259 -8.08 -24.09 -4.40
N LYS A 260 -8.08 -25.41 -4.25
CA LYS A 260 -8.68 -26.13 -3.11
C LYS A 260 -7.66 -26.68 -2.10
N GLY A 261 -6.40 -26.25 -2.16
CA GLY A 261 -5.34 -26.71 -1.26
C GLY A 261 -4.11 -27.22 -2.00
N ILE A 262 -3.78 -28.48 -1.87
CA ILE A 262 -2.67 -29.14 -2.54
C ILE A 262 -3.24 -30.20 -3.48
N SER A 263 -2.74 -30.22 -4.72
CA SER A 263 -2.96 -31.31 -5.66
C SER A 263 -1.67 -32.11 -5.83
N GLU A 264 -1.78 -33.39 -6.21
CA GLU A 264 -0.65 -34.29 -6.31
C GLU A 264 -0.66 -35.14 -7.57
N SER A 265 0.53 -35.55 -8.01
CA SER A 265 0.76 -36.49 -9.11
C SER A 265 2.02 -37.31 -8.84
N THR A 266 2.13 -38.47 -9.43
CA THR A 266 3.25 -39.39 -9.24
C THR A 266 3.87 -39.78 -10.58
N SER A 267 5.20 -39.95 -10.60
CA SER A 267 5.96 -40.49 -11.74
C SER A 267 6.77 -41.70 -11.30
N THR A 268 6.82 -42.72 -12.14
CA THR A 268 7.64 -43.95 -11.93
C THR A 268 8.77 -44.09 -12.96
N ASP A 269 8.93 -43.09 -13.83
CA ASP A 269 9.91 -43.09 -14.92
C ASP A 269 10.93 -41.91 -14.80
N GLY A 270 11.15 -41.44 -13.58
CA GLY A 270 12.10 -40.37 -13.29
C GLY A 270 11.62 -38.98 -13.76
N GLY A 271 10.31 -38.75 -13.80
CA GLY A 271 9.72 -37.46 -14.08
C GLY A 271 9.41 -37.19 -15.57
N ARG A 272 9.44 -38.23 -16.42
CA ARG A 272 9.07 -38.09 -17.84
C ARG A 272 7.58 -38.08 -18.06
N THR A 273 6.88 -38.98 -17.40
CA THR A 273 5.41 -39.04 -17.42
C THR A 273 4.84 -39.00 -16.00
N TRP A 274 3.63 -38.51 -15.87
CA TRP A 274 2.97 -38.24 -14.60
C TRP A 274 1.55 -38.80 -14.61
N THR A 275 1.10 -39.34 -13.49
CA THR A 275 -0.30 -39.74 -13.32
C THR A 275 -1.25 -38.56 -13.44
N THR A 276 -2.51 -38.81 -13.77
CA THR A 276 -3.55 -37.79 -13.71
C THR A 276 -3.58 -37.17 -12.31
N PRO A 277 -3.46 -35.85 -12.18
CA PRO A 277 -3.46 -35.18 -10.88
C PRO A 277 -4.75 -35.39 -10.09
N THR A 278 -4.61 -35.54 -8.80
CA THR A 278 -5.71 -35.67 -7.84
C THR A 278 -5.55 -34.65 -6.70
N ASP A 279 -6.65 -34.33 -6.01
CA ASP A 279 -6.59 -33.54 -4.78
C ASP A 279 -5.88 -34.35 -3.69
N SER A 280 -4.87 -33.76 -3.07
CA SER A 280 -4.17 -34.38 -1.95
C SER A 280 -5.04 -34.42 -0.69
N PRO A 281 -4.91 -35.45 0.18
CA PRO A 281 -5.50 -35.43 1.51
C PRO A 281 -4.93 -34.30 2.38
N ILE A 282 -3.75 -33.78 2.06
CA ILE A 282 -3.11 -32.66 2.76
C ILE A 282 -3.85 -31.35 2.41
N LYS A 283 -4.54 -30.77 3.38
CA LYS A 283 -5.28 -29.53 3.20
C LYS A 283 -4.39 -28.31 3.43
N ASN A 284 -4.58 -27.27 2.64
CA ASN A 284 -3.85 -25.98 2.75
C ASN A 284 -4.74 -24.86 2.21
N PRO A 285 -4.65 -23.62 2.70
CA PRO A 285 -5.20 -22.50 1.95
C PRO A 285 -4.45 -22.35 0.61
N LYS A 286 -4.97 -21.51 -0.29
CA LYS A 286 -4.28 -21.21 -1.56
C LYS A 286 -2.95 -20.49 -1.30
N ALA A 287 -1.92 -21.26 -0.89
CA ALA A 287 -0.61 -20.78 -0.48
C ALA A 287 0.48 -21.77 -0.84
N ARG A 288 1.69 -21.24 -1.11
CA ARG A 288 2.91 -22.05 -1.20
C ARG A 288 3.13 -22.77 0.12
N PHE A 289 3.66 -23.98 0.06
CA PHE A 289 4.13 -24.82 1.17
C PHE A 289 5.59 -25.19 0.93
N PHE A 290 6.22 -25.90 1.85
CA PHE A 290 7.58 -26.41 1.71
C PHE A 290 7.60 -27.88 2.10
N ILE A 291 8.15 -28.76 1.25
CA ILE A 291 8.36 -30.16 1.54
C ILE A 291 9.78 -30.58 1.19
N ARG A 292 10.43 -31.34 2.06
CA ARG A 292 11.81 -31.78 1.87
C ARG A 292 12.06 -33.09 2.62
N ARG A 293 12.96 -33.93 2.06
CA ARG A 293 13.49 -35.09 2.79
C ARG A 293 14.58 -34.60 3.75
N LEU A 294 14.51 -35.08 5.00
CA LEU A 294 15.47 -34.80 6.07
C LEU A 294 16.58 -35.83 6.12
N ASN A 295 17.65 -35.53 6.86
CA ASN A 295 18.80 -36.42 7.07
C ASN A 295 18.40 -37.77 7.73
N SER A 296 17.33 -37.77 8.49
CA SER A 296 16.73 -39.00 9.07
C SER A 296 16.05 -39.93 8.06
N GLY A 297 15.84 -39.41 6.83
CA GLY A 297 15.02 -40.07 5.82
C GLY A 297 13.50 -39.79 5.97
N ASN A 298 13.08 -39.03 6.96
CA ASN A 298 11.69 -38.57 7.10
C ASN A 298 11.38 -37.43 6.13
N LEU A 299 10.10 -37.14 5.88
CA LEU A 299 9.67 -35.96 5.14
C LEU A 299 9.25 -34.87 6.13
N LEU A 300 9.78 -33.65 5.92
CA LEU A 300 9.29 -32.44 6.53
C LEU A 300 8.29 -31.77 5.58
N LEU A 301 7.13 -31.37 6.11
CA LEU A 301 6.17 -30.52 5.43
C LEU A 301 5.94 -29.27 6.29
N VAL A 302 6.08 -28.06 5.70
CA VAL A 302 5.72 -26.80 6.34
C VAL A 302 4.61 -26.13 5.53
N LYS A 303 3.47 -25.87 6.16
CA LYS A 303 2.25 -25.35 5.53
C LYS A 303 1.39 -24.57 6.52
N ASN A 304 0.34 -23.93 6.01
CA ASN A 304 -0.61 -23.22 6.85
C ASN A 304 -1.70 -24.17 7.38
N GLY A 305 -1.99 -24.07 8.68
CA GLY A 305 -3.06 -24.80 9.38
C GLY A 305 -2.78 -26.29 9.62
N PRO A 306 -3.76 -27.01 10.20
CA PRO A 306 -3.71 -28.45 10.44
C PRO A 306 -3.58 -29.25 9.14
N ILE A 307 -3.16 -30.52 9.24
CA ILE A 307 -2.87 -31.36 8.06
C ILE A 307 -4.13 -31.63 7.21
N ASP A 308 -5.24 -31.80 7.86
CA ASP A 308 -6.54 -32.25 7.31
C ASP A 308 -7.59 -31.12 7.20
N VAL A 309 -7.24 -29.89 7.59
CA VAL A 309 -8.15 -28.74 7.57
C VAL A 309 -7.64 -27.67 6.63
N ALA A 310 -8.45 -27.23 5.67
CA ALA A 310 -8.20 -26.09 4.83
C ALA A 310 -8.66 -24.81 5.54
N LEU A 311 -7.71 -23.98 5.98
CA LEU A 311 -8.03 -22.67 6.53
C LEU A 311 -8.45 -21.69 5.42
N PRO A 312 -9.37 -20.73 5.71
CA PRO A 312 -9.80 -19.76 4.70
C PRO A 312 -8.72 -18.72 4.36
N ARG A 313 -7.67 -18.60 5.19
CA ARG A 313 -6.58 -17.63 5.07
C ARG A 313 -5.24 -18.26 5.41
N ARG A 314 -4.15 -17.62 4.97
CA ARG A 314 -2.77 -17.97 5.32
C ARG A 314 -2.52 -17.61 6.78
N SER A 315 -2.66 -18.57 7.67
CA SER A 315 -2.42 -18.42 9.11
C SER A 315 -1.91 -19.73 9.69
N SER A 316 -1.43 -19.69 10.92
CA SER A 316 -1.00 -20.89 11.66
C SER A 316 0.02 -21.72 10.88
N LEU A 317 1.14 -21.07 10.50
CA LEU A 317 2.24 -21.79 9.84
C LEU A 317 2.76 -22.90 10.75
N SER A 318 2.74 -24.14 10.26
CA SER A 318 3.04 -25.32 11.06
C SER A 318 3.95 -26.30 10.31
N ALA A 319 4.79 -27.02 11.04
CA ALA A 319 5.70 -28.04 10.54
C ALA A 319 5.23 -29.44 10.95
N PHE A 320 5.29 -30.39 10.01
CA PHE A 320 4.85 -31.77 10.18
C PHE A 320 5.93 -32.75 9.73
N ILE A 321 6.00 -33.92 10.34
CA ILE A 321 6.89 -35.03 9.94
C ILE A 321 6.06 -36.21 9.45
N SER A 322 6.49 -36.77 8.33
CA SER A 322 6.06 -38.11 7.87
C SER A 322 7.22 -39.08 7.89
N LYS A 323 7.02 -40.25 8.48
CA LYS A 323 8.01 -41.37 8.55
C LYS A 323 7.80 -42.43 7.47
N ASP A 324 6.71 -42.34 6.74
CA ASP A 324 6.19 -43.34 5.78
C ASP A 324 5.99 -42.76 4.37
N ASP A 325 6.86 -41.78 3.98
CA ASP A 325 6.86 -41.16 2.67
C ASP A 325 5.55 -40.40 2.30
N GLY A 326 4.97 -39.70 3.29
CA GLY A 326 3.82 -38.86 3.09
C GLY A 326 2.46 -39.57 3.22
N LYS A 327 2.42 -40.84 3.58
CA LYS A 327 1.17 -41.58 3.79
C LYS A 327 0.46 -41.11 5.06
N THR A 328 1.22 -40.90 6.13
CA THR A 328 0.71 -40.35 7.39
C THR A 328 1.61 -39.20 7.89
N TRP A 329 1.03 -38.31 8.67
CA TRP A 329 1.71 -37.15 9.24
C TRP A 329 1.51 -37.12 10.75
N GLY A 330 2.58 -36.84 11.46
CA GLY A 330 2.57 -36.63 12.91
C GLY A 330 1.87 -35.32 13.31
N PRO A 331 1.84 -35.00 14.62
CA PRO A 331 1.30 -33.75 15.10
C PRO A 331 2.07 -32.57 14.52
N GLY A 332 1.34 -31.45 14.26
CA GLY A 332 1.94 -30.25 13.71
C GLY A 332 2.54 -29.36 14.78
N LEU A 333 3.80 -28.98 14.65
CA LEU A 333 4.43 -27.95 15.48
C LEU A 333 4.06 -26.56 14.94
N LEU A 334 3.40 -25.74 15.74
CA LEU A 334 3.04 -24.36 15.37
C LEU A 334 4.28 -23.47 15.38
N LEU A 335 4.62 -22.91 14.21
CA LEU A 335 5.76 -22.00 14.02
C LEU A 335 5.34 -20.54 14.18
N ASP A 336 4.17 -20.17 13.64
CA ASP A 336 3.63 -18.82 13.73
C ASP A 336 2.10 -18.86 13.66
N ASP A 337 1.43 -18.34 14.67
CA ASP A 337 -0.04 -18.35 14.82
C ASP A 337 -0.74 -17.18 14.09
N ARG A 338 0.02 -16.18 13.63
CA ARG A 338 -0.52 -14.96 13.02
C ARG A 338 -1.16 -15.24 11.65
N SER A 339 -2.03 -14.33 11.24
CA SER A 339 -2.53 -14.29 9.86
C SER A 339 -1.49 -13.66 8.92
N SER A 340 -1.64 -13.93 7.61
CA SER A 340 -0.75 -13.42 6.55
C SER A 340 0.71 -13.89 6.64
N VAL A 341 0.94 -15.04 7.27
CA VAL A 341 2.22 -15.77 7.22
C VAL A 341 2.26 -16.66 5.99
N SER A 342 3.34 -16.59 5.21
CA SER A 342 3.38 -17.30 3.93
C SER A 342 4.78 -17.63 3.43
N TYR A 343 4.83 -18.46 2.38
CA TYR A 343 5.98 -18.81 1.57
C TYR A 343 7.15 -19.41 2.37
N PRO A 344 6.92 -20.47 3.17
CA PRO A 344 8.02 -21.12 3.87
C PRO A 344 9.04 -21.70 2.89
N ASP A 345 10.32 -21.53 3.21
CA ASP A 345 11.46 -22.17 2.57
C ASP A 345 12.56 -22.45 3.61
N GLY A 346 13.42 -23.43 3.38
CA GLY A 346 14.43 -23.73 4.36
C GLY A 346 15.34 -24.90 4.00
N PHE A 347 16.05 -25.38 5.03
CA PHE A 347 16.99 -26.48 4.95
C PHE A 347 17.12 -27.15 6.32
N GLN A 348 17.71 -28.33 6.37
CA GLN A 348 18.20 -28.96 7.61
C GLN A 348 19.73 -28.87 7.67
N ALA A 349 20.27 -28.37 8.78
CA ALA A 349 21.70 -28.34 9.03
C ALA A 349 22.26 -29.71 9.40
N PRO A 350 23.58 -29.94 9.31
CA PRO A 350 24.19 -31.23 9.65
C PRO A 350 23.97 -31.69 11.09
N ASP A 351 23.76 -30.75 12.03
CA ASP A 351 23.44 -31.01 13.44
C ASP A 351 21.97 -31.41 13.67
N GLY A 352 21.16 -31.52 12.59
CA GLY A 352 19.74 -31.83 12.65
C GLY A 352 18.82 -30.66 12.82
N THR A 353 19.34 -29.45 13.06
CA THR A 353 18.51 -28.24 13.18
C THR A 353 17.87 -27.88 11.85
N ILE A 354 16.55 -27.71 11.86
CA ILE A 354 15.76 -27.27 10.71
C ILE A 354 15.62 -25.75 10.80
N HIS A 355 15.89 -25.07 9.70
CA HIS A 355 15.79 -23.64 9.56
C HIS A 355 14.68 -23.32 8.56
N ILE A 356 13.65 -22.56 8.95
CA ILE A 356 12.56 -22.14 8.08
C ILE A 356 12.49 -20.61 8.06
N LEU A 357 12.62 -20.08 6.86
CA LEU A 357 12.40 -18.68 6.52
C LEU A 357 10.98 -18.53 5.97
N TYR A 358 10.29 -17.44 6.29
CA TYR A 358 8.95 -17.14 5.78
C TYR A 358 8.69 -15.64 5.88
N ASP A 359 7.66 -15.16 5.17
CA ASP A 359 7.24 -13.76 5.24
C ASP A 359 5.98 -13.57 6.09
N TRP A 360 5.87 -12.38 6.66
CA TRP A 360 4.68 -11.91 7.35
C TRP A 360 4.28 -10.55 6.82
N ASN A 361 2.99 -10.41 6.42
CA ASN A 361 2.40 -9.15 5.95
C ASN A 361 3.26 -8.42 4.90
N ARG A 362 3.50 -9.03 3.74
CA ARG A 362 4.41 -8.60 2.65
C ARG A 362 4.40 -7.13 2.31
N HIS A 363 3.24 -6.48 2.40
CA HIS A 363 3.00 -5.10 1.97
C HIS A 363 2.64 -4.18 3.13
N THR A 364 2.69 -4.67 4.38
CA THR A 364 2.38 -3.88 5.57
C THR A 364 3.53 -3.91 6.54
N ASP A 365 3.64 -4.97 7.34
CA ASP A 365 4.78 -5.15 8.24
C ASP A 365 6.04 -5.53 7.49
N ALA A 366 5.89 -6.20 6.35
CA ALA A 366 6.95 -6.57 5.42
C ALA A 366 8.15 -7.27 6.07
N GLU A 367 7.86 -8.18 7.01
CA GLU A 367 8.88 -8.90 7.76
C GLU A 367 9.26 -10.22 7.09
N ILE A 368 10.57 -10.47 7.03
CA ILE A 368 11.16 -11.76 6.74
C ILE A 368 11.65 -12.35 8.06
N LEU A 369 11.16 -13.53 8.39
CA LEU A 369 11.34 -14.17 9.69
C LEU A 369 12.01 -15.53 9.57
N LEU A 370 12.88 -15.85 10.50
CA LEU A 370 13.54 -17.13 10.63
C LEU A 370 13.10 -17.83 11.93
N THR A 371 12.71 -19.10 11.82
CA THR A 371 12.52 -19.98 12.98
C THR A 371 13.41 -21.21 12.86
N LYS A 372 13.77 -21.79 14.01
CA LYS A 372 14.63 -22.97 14.11
C LYS A 372 14.01 -23.97 15.05
N PHE A 373 14.09 -25.24 14.69
CA PHE A 373 13.60 -26.36 15.48
C PHE A 373 14.22 -27.66 14.99
N THR A 374 13.98 -28.75 15.69
CA THR A 374 14.42 -30.09 15.35
C THR A 374 13.21 -31.01 15.13
N GLU A 375 13.44 -32.22 14.62
CA GLU A 375 12.39 -33.25 14.56
C GLU A 375 11.88 -33.61 15.97
N GLU A 376 12.74 -33.56 16.98
CA GLU A 376 12.36 -33.78 18.37
C GLU A 376 11.43 -32.67 18.90
N ASP A 377 11.67 -31.41 18.54
CA ASP A 377 10.79 -30.31 18.89
C ASP A 377 9.39 -30.49 18.32
N ILE A 378 9.29 -30.99 17.08
CA ILE A 378 7.99 -31.34 16.47
C ILE A 378 7.31 -32.46 17.28
N ALA A 379 8.03 -33.51 17.63
CA ALA A 379 7.47 -34.62 18.39
C ALA A 379 7.03 -34.23 19.81
N LYS A 380 7.78 -33.35 20.45
CA LYS A 380 7.51 -32.82 21.81
C LYS A 380 6.60 -31.59 21.86
N GLN A 381 6.24 -31.04 20.70
CA GLN A 381 5.46 -29.79 20.61
C GLN A 381 6.12 -28.62 21.36
N THR A 382 7.45 -28.50 21.26
CA THR A 382 8.23 -27.47 21.93
C THR A 382 7.92 -26.10 21.31
N LYS A 383 7.70 -25.09 22.16
CA LYS A 383 7.48 -23.72 21.67
C LYS A 383 8.73 -23.18 20.98
N VAL A 384 8.59 -22.74 19.74
CA VAL A 384 9.67 -22.16 18.93
C VAL A 384 9.68 -20.65 18.99
N THR A 385 10.84 -20.05 18.76
CA THR A 385 11.02 -18.60 18.69
C THR A 385 11.27 -18.15 17.26
N ARG A 386 10.92 -16.91 16.98
CA ARG A 386 11.12 -16.26 15.68
C ARG A 386 12.19 -15.20 15.81
N SER A 387 13.05 -15.06 14.81
CA SER A 387 14.00 -13.96 14.69
C SER A 387 13.76 -13.18 13.41
N LEU A 388 13.93 -11.86 13.48
CA LEU A 388 13.80 -10.98 12.32
C LEU A 388 15.06 -11.11 11.45
N VAL A 389 14.87 -11.36 10.16
CA VAL A 389 15.94 -11.38 9.16
C VAL A 389 16.00 -10.04 8.43
N ASN A 390 14.85 -9.56 7.98
CA ASN A 390 14.73 -8.27 7.31
C ASN A 390 13.33 -7.69 7.49
N LYS A 391 13.24 -6.38 7.40
CA LYS A 391 11.97 -5.65 7.42
C LYS A 391 12.07 -4.44 6.50
N ALA A 392 11.19 -4.35 5.52
CA ALA A 392 11.07 -3.14 4.73
C ALA A 392 10.41 -2.02 5.56
N LEU A 393 10.93 -0.82 5.43
CA LEU A 393 10.54 0.30 6.29
C LEU A 393 9.77 1.40 5.55
N LYS A 394 9.83 1.45 4.23
CA LYS A 394 9.11 2.44 3.44
C LYS A 394 7.64 2.03 3.27
N THR A 395 6.76 3.01 3.37
CA THR A 395 5.36 2.82 2.99
C THR A 395 5.28 2.43 1.52
N PRO A 396 4.54 1.37 1.17
CA PRO A 396 4.42 0.95 -0.21
C PRO A 396 3.85 2.04 -1.11
N HIS A 397 4.39 2.14 -2.30
CA HIS A 397 3.88 3.03 -3.34
C HIS A 397 2.49 2.56 -3.80
N PRO A 398 1.53 3.47 -4.07
CA PRO A 398 0.17 3.12 -4.49
C PRO A 398 0.10 2.22 -5.72
N GLU A 399 1.02 2.43 -6.66
CA GLU A 399 1.12 1.64 -7.89
C GLU A 399 1.48 0.17 -7.64
N LEU A 400 2.06 -0.13 -6.49
CA LEU A 400 2.44 -1.47 -6.10
C LEU A 400 1.31 -2.22 -5.37
N GLY A 401 0.11 -1.64 -5.31
CA GLY A 401 -0.98 -2.19 -4.51
C GLY A 401 -0.65 -2.22 -3.02
N GLY A 402 0.34 -1.43 -2.62
CA GLY A 402 0.82 -1.38 -1.26
C GLY A 402 -0.25 -0.85 -0.32
N HIS A 403 -0.53 -1.63 0.67
CA HIS A 403 -1.48 -1.34 1.73
C HIS A 403 -0.73 -1.19 3.05
N GLY A 404 0.49 -0.66 2.97
CA GLY A 404 1.37 -0.52 4.10
C GLY A 404 0.79 0.43 5.11
N VAL A 405 0.42 -0.15 6.20
CA VAL A 405 0.17 0.58 7.42
C VAL A 405 1.32 0.30 8.34
N ARG A 406 1.93 1.34 8.78
CA ARG A 406 2.63 1.30 10.04
C ARG A 406 1.65 1.68 11.14
N ALA A 407 0.80 0.75 11.51
CA ALA A 407 -0.01 0.89 12.72
C ALA A 407 0.85 1.03 13.98
N ASP A 408 2.12 0.67 13.87
CA ASP A 408 3.16 0.74 14.88
C ASP A 408 4.21 1.81 14.57
N ALA A 409 3.82 2.93 13.91
CA ALA A 409 4.74 4.05 13.77
C ALA A 409 5.42 4.29 15.13
N LYS A 410 6.60 3.70 15.28
CA LYS A 410 7.34 3.78 16.53
C LYS A 410 7.72 5.23 16.73
N TRP A 411 7.37 5.74 17.86
CA TRP A 411 7.84 7.00 18.39
C TRP A 411 9.35 7.06 18.24
N THR A 412 9.88 8.07 17.59
CA THR A 412 11.30 8.35 17.77
C THR A 412 11.50 8.74 19.23
N ALA A 413 12.62 8.38 19.81
CA ALA A 413 12.94 8.72 21.20
C ALA A 413 12.83 10.23 21.51
N GLN A 414 12.85 11.08 20.49
CA GLN A 414 12.68 12.53 20.57
C GLN A 414 11.21 12.96 20.71
N GLY A 415 10.25 12.05 20.49
CA GLY A 415 8.83 12.36 20.44
C GLY A 415 8.00 11.92 21.64
N LEU A 416 8.60 11.38 22.67
CA LEU A 416 7.93 10.94 23.89
C LEU A 416 7.53 12.16 24.74
N ILE A 417 6.50 12.87 24.29
CA ILE A 417 5.79 13.79 25.16
C ILE A 417 4.84 12.95 26.01
N ASP A 418 4.85 13.22 27.31
CA ASP A 418 3.91 12.58 28.21
C ASP A 418 2.48 12.87 27.74
N ALA A 419 1.80 11.85 27.22
CA ALA A 419 0.40 11.94 26.79
C ALA A 419 -0.54 12.41 27.91
N LYS A 420 -0.12 12.34 29.18
CA LYS A 420 -0.85 12.90 30.33
C LYS A 420 -1.03 14.40 30.25
N GLN A 421 -0.24 15.12 29.47
CA GLN A 421 -0.46 16.55 29.25
C GLN A 421 -1.55 16.82 28.22
N ASP A 422 -1.87 15.89 27.33
CA ASP A 422 -2.93 16.06 26.34
C ASP A 422 -4.29 16.18 27.01
N ARG A 423 -5.19 16.95 26.40
CA ARG A 423 -6.54 17.20 26.91
C ARG A 423 -7.55 16.86 25.83
N THR A 424 -8.66 16.27 26.26
CA THR A 424 -9.82 15.99 25.39
C THR A 424 -11.09 16.48 26.07
N SER A 425 -12.03 16.94 25.25
CA SER A 425 -13.40 17.22 25.67
C SER A 425 -14.38 16.85 24.56
N ILE A 426 -15.66 16.77 24.91
CA ILE A 426 -16.70 16.32 23.97
C ILE A 426 -17.66 17.49 23.76
N PRO A 427 -17.48 18.30 22.68
CA PRO A 427 -18.39 19.36 22.28
C PRO A 427 -19.81 18.85 22.02
N TYR A 428 -19.95 17.63 21.53
CA TYR A 428 -21.26 17.03 21.30
C TYR A 428 -21.20 15.47 21.34
N GLU A 429 -22.09 14.90 22.16
CA GLU A 429 -22.14 13.46 22.42
C GLU A 429 -22.75 12.62 21.27
N GLY A 430 -23.50 13.23 20.36
CA GLY A 430 -24.09 12.54 19.22
C GLY A 430 -25.46 11.89 19.48
N TYR A 431 -26.20 12.26 20.51
CA TYR A 431 -27.51 11.64 20.82
C TYR A 431 -28.69 12.56 20.52
N THR A 432 -28.69 13.74 21.07
CA THR A 432 -29.83 14.65 20.98
C THR A 432 -29.33 16.06 20.70
N PRO A 433 -29.85 16.78 19.71
CA PRO A 433 -30.99 16.42 18.85
C PRO A 433 -30.62 15.51 17.65
N ASN A 434 -29.34 15.26 17.36
CA ASN A 434 -28.92 14.55 16.16
C ASN A 434 -28.03 13.37 16.48
N ARG A 435 -28.14 12.33 15.67
CA ARG A 435 -27.26 11.15 15.77
C ARG A 435 -26.04 11.23 14.85
N MET A 436 -26.03 12.14 13.91
CA MET A 436 -24.96 12.28 12.94
C MET A 436 -24.36 13.67 12.99
N VAL A 437 -23.05 13.76 13.18
CA VAL A 437 -22.22 14.96 13.01
C VAL A 437 -20.94 14.57 12.29
N CYS A 438 -20.47 15.46 11.41
CA CYS A 438 -19.19 15.29 10.74
C CYS A 438 -18.66 16.64 10.19
N ASP A 439 -17.59 16.60 9.42
CA ASP A 439 -16.97 17.75 8.77
C ASP A 439 -16.71 18.90 9.74
N THR A 440 -15.95 18.59 10.78
CA THR A 440 -15.72 19.45 11.92
C THR A 440 -14.65 20.51 11.64
N THR A 441 -14.86 21.72 12.15
CA THR A 441 -13.93 22.86 12.06
C THR A 441 -13.84 23.57 13.39
N LEU A 442 -12.62 23.75 13.93
CA LEU A 442 -12.34 24.46 15.18
C LEU A 442 -11.51 25.69 14.94
N ARG A 443 -11.95 26.86 15.41
CA ARG A 443 -11.21 28.11 15.28
C ARG A 443 -11.25 28.94 16.56
N LEU A 444 -10.12 29.60 16.83
CA LEU A 444 -10.02 30.67 17.82
C LEU A 444 -10.58 31.96 17.22
N MET A 445 -11.53 32.58 17.88
CA MET A 445 -12.18 33.83 17.46
C MET A 445 -11.45 35.06 17.99
N PRO A 446 -11.69 36.25 17.38
CA PRO A 446 -11.10 37.51 17.84
C PRO A 446 -11.44 37.88 19.30
N ASP A 447 -12.58 37.45 19.80
CA ASP A 447 -13.01 37.69 21.20
C ASP A 447 -12.42 36.66 22.20
N GLY A 448 -11.50 35.81 21.74
CA GLY A 448 -10.87 34.76 22.55
C GLY A 448 -11.71 33.49 22.73
N SER A 449 -12.95 33.47 22.28
CA SER A 449 -13.77 32.24 22.31
C SER A 449 -13.32 31.27 21.23
N TRP A 450 -13.56 29.98 21.48
CA TRP A 450 -13.37 28.93 20.48
C TRP A 450 -14.69 28.52 19.89
N ILE A 451 -14.79 28.49 18.59
CA ILE A 451 -15.97 28.03 17.88
C ILE A 451 -15.70 26.69 17.23
N TYR A 452 -16.64 25.79 17.41
CA TYR A 452 -16.66 24.48 16.81
C TYR A 452 -17.87 24.40 15.88
N PHE A 453 -17.64 24.45 14.57
CA PHE A 453 -18.66 24.19 13.56
C PHE A 453 -18.63 22.71 13.14
N MET A 454 -19.81 22.20 12.79
CA MET A 454 -19.98 20.85 12.27
C MET A 454 -21.19 20.75 11.35
N LEU A 455 -21.14 19.83 10.40
CA LEU A 455 -22.32 19.35 9.71
C LEU A 455 -23.09 18.43 10.65
N ALA A 456 -24.39 18.63 10.79
CA ALA A 456 -25.25 17.82 11.67
C ALA A 456 -26.56 17.47 10.96
N GLY A 457 -27.28 16.48 11.48
CA GLY A 457 -28.61 16.07 11.03
C GLY A 457 -28.60 15.09 9.83
N GLY A 458 -29.73 14.42 9.64
CA GLY A 458 -29.85 13.31 8.70
C GLY A 458 -29.17 12.04 9.22
N ASP A 459 -29.20 11.00 8.38
CA ASP A 459 -28.58 9.69 8.68
C ASP A 459 -27.26 9.47 7.92
N THR A 460 -26.90 10.39 7.02
CA THR A 460 -25.71 10.31 6.19
C THR A 460 -25.27 11.68 5.71
N GLU A 461 -24.07 11.76 5.20
CA GLU A 461 -23.53 12.89 4.45
C GLU A 461 -23.22 12.43 3.02
N PRO A 462 -23.67 13.20 2.00
CA PRO A 462 -24.61 14.31 2.07
C PRO A 462 -26.05 13.84 2.16
N SER A 463 -26.88 14.65 2.81
CA SER A 463 -28.32 14.46 2.95
C SER A 463 -29.03 15.83 2.85
N PRO A 464 -30.23 15.90 2.26
CA PRO A 464 -31.01 17.15 2.27
C PRO A 464 -31.38 17.60 3.70
N LEU A 465 -31.25 16.73 4.69
CA LEU A 465 -31.51 17.05 6.11
C LEU A 465 -30.28 17.54 6.87
N ASN A 466 -29.13 17.62 6.21
CA ASN A 466 -27.92 18.16 6.84
C ASN A 466 -28.05 19.67 7.06
N TYR A 467 -27.47 20.17 8.16
CA TYR A 467 -27.43 21.56 8.48
C TYR A 467 -26.14 21.93 9.23
N THR A 468 -25.78 23.22 9.21
CA THR A 468 -24.64 23.73 9.97
C THR A 468 -25.01 23.87 11.44
N ALA A 469 -24.25 23.23 12.32
CA ALA A 469 -24.38 23.34 13.76
C ALA A 469 -23.15 24.01 14.37
N ILE A 470 -23.32 24.65 15.52
CA ILE A 470 -22.29 25.39 16.23
C ILE A 470 -22.34 25.08 17.73
N THR A 471 -21.17 25.02 18.34
CA THR A 471 -20.98 25.13 19.79
C THR A 471 -19.80 26.01 20.10
N ARG A 472 -19.75 26.58 21.29
CA ARG A 472 -18.75 27.57 21.70
C ARG A 472 -18.13 27.22 23.04
N SER A 473 -16.84 27.44 23.16
CA SER A 473 -16.09 27.41 24.43
C SER A 473 -15.50 28.78 24.74
N THR A 474 -15.54 29.16 26.02
CA THR A 474 -14.92 30.41 26.55
C THR A 474 -13.82 30.07 27.58
N ASP A 475 -13.46 28.81 27.71
CA ASP A 475 -12.49 28.28 28.69
C ASP A 475 -11.45 27.36 28.05
N GLU A 476 -11.02 27.69 26.84
CA GLU A 476 -10.00 26.96 26.07
C GLU A 476 -10.39 25.48 25.79
N GLY A 477 -11.66 25.25 25.47
CA GLY A 477 -12.15 23.94 25.09
C GLY A 477 -12.39 22.99 26.25
N ARG A 478 -12.39 23.44 27.51
CA ARG A 478 -12.70 22.60 28.66
C ARG A 478 -14.18 22.28 28.74
N THR A 479 -15.02 23.28 28.51
CA THR A 479 -16.47 23.14 28.45
C THR A 479 -17.03 23.79 27.17
N TRP A 480 -18.22 23.36 26.77
CA TRP A 480 -18.86 23.76 25.54
C TRP A 480 -20.33 24.12 25.77
N SER A 481 -20.81 25.12 25.05
CA SER A 481 -22.23 25.45 25.05
C SER A 481 -23.07 24.29 24.45
N PRO A 482 -24.36 24.19 24.76
CA PRO A 482 -25.23 23.27 24.03
C PRO A 482 -25.13 23.48 22.52
N LEU A 483 -25.23 22.36 21.75
CA LEU A 483 -25.25 22.43 20.31
C LEU A 483 -26.43 23.26 19.81
N ALA A 484 -26.16 24.25 18.98
CA ALA A 484 -27.15 25.12 18.37
C ALA A 484 -27.14 24.99 16.83
N THR A 485 -28.30 25.17 16.22
CA THR A 485 -28.38 25.39 14.78
C THR A 485 -27.75 26.75 14.44
N PHE A 486 -26.85 26.78 13.45
CA PHE A 486 -26.33 28.00 12.91
C PHE A 486 -27.10 28.35 11.63
N ASP A 487 -27.86 29.44 11.65
CA ASP A 487 -28.65 29.87 10.49
C ASP A 487 -27.76 30.50 9.41
N VAL A 488 -27.51 29.73 8.35
CA VAL A 488 -26.76 30.18 7.18
C VAL A 488 -27.67 30.85 6.12
N GLY A 489 -28.93 31.17 6.47
CA GLY A 489 -29.88 31.82 5.57
C GLY A 489 -30.75 30.88 4.72
N PHE A 490 -30.74 29.58 5.04
CA PHE A 490 -31.61 28.60 4.41
C PHE A 490 -32.49 27.94 5.49
N PRO A 491 -33.83 28.04 5.39
CA PRO A 491 -34.74 27.63 6.46
C PRO A 491 -34.72 26.13 6.70
N ARG A 492 -34.85 25.73 7.97
CA ARG A 492 -34.91 24.32 8.38
C ARG A 492 -36.32 23.73 8.35
N GLU A 493 -37.34 24.55 8.56
CA GLU A 493 -38.71 24.10 8.43
C GLU A 493 -39.03 23.73 6.99
N GLY A 494 -39.47 22.50 6.77
CA GLY A 494 -39.65 21.97 5.41
C GLY A 494 -38.37 21.80 4.60
N GLN A 495 -37.21 21.63 5.26
CA GLN A 495 -35.90 21.57 4.63
C GLN A 495 -35.81 20.54 3.52
N THR A 496 -35.44 21.00 2.33
CA THR A 496 -35.15 20.17 1.13
C THR A 496 -33.73 20.34 0.63
N ILE A 497 -32.96 21.27 1.25
CA ILE A 497 -31.60 21.62 0.87
C ILE A 497 -30.69 21.37 2.07
N GLY A 498 -29.76 20.45 1.92
CA GLY A 498 -28.70 20.20 2.89
C GLY A 498 -27.66 21.30 2.89
N GLN A 499 -27.06 21.55 4.06
CA GLN A 499 -26.06 22.59 4.30
C GLN A 499 -24.91 22.01 5.11
N GLY A 500 -23.66 22.36 4.79
CA GLY A 500 -22.51 21.91 5.56
C GLY A 500 -21.37 22.92 5.55
N PRO A 501 -20.75 23.20 6.71
CA PRO A 501 -19.56 24.07 6.78
C PRO A 501 -18.40 23.42 6.04
N THR A 502 -17.54 24.22 5.43
CA THR A 502 -16.33 23.73 4.76
C THR A 502 -15.06 24.32 5.33
N GLU A 503 -15.09 25.60 5.76
CA GLU A 503 -13.96 26.31 6.34
C GLU A 503 -14.40 27.58 7.09
N VAL A 504 -13.60 28.00 8.06
CA VAL A 504 -13.71 29.31 8.71
C VAL A 504 -12.36 30.02 8.65
N LEU A 505 -12.31 31.09 7.89
CA LEU A 505 -11.18 32.04 7.86
C LEU A 505 -11.37 33.10 8.93
N VAL A 506 -10.41 33.26 9.85
CA VAL A 506 -10.37 34.35 10.84
C VAL A 506 -9.20 35.25 10.54
N ARG A 507 -9.47 36.52 10.28
CA ARG A 507 -8.44 37.50 9.98
C ARG A 507 -8.87 38.96 10.31
N ASP A 508 -7.95 39.73 10.84
CA ASP A 508 -8.11 41.19 11.10
C ASP A 508 -9.41 41.55 11.83
N GLY A 509 -9.80 40.70 12.81
CA GLY A 509 -11.01 40.86 13.60
C GLY A 509 -12.27 40.31 12.94
N ARG A 510 -12.22 39.91 11.67
CA ARG A 510 -13.35 39.34 10.91
C ARG A 510 -13.25 37.82 10.78
N ALA A 511 -14.38 37.16 10.89
CA ALA A 511 -14.53 35.75 10.58
C ALA A 511 -15.40 35.54 9.32
N THR A 512 -15.01 34.64 8.45
CA THR A 512 -15.75 34.24 7.24
C THR A 512 -16.01 32.77 7.28
N LEU A 513 -17.29 32.35 7.30
CA LEU A 513 -17.70 30.96 7.17
C LEU A 513 -17.95 30.64 5.69
N PHE A 514 -17.25 29.64 5.16
CA PHE A 514 -17.55 29.01 3.88
C PHE A 514 -18.39 27.78 4.12
N PHE A 515 -19.39 27.56 3.28
CA PHE A 515 -20.28 26.41 3.37
C PHE A 515 -20.85 26.02 2.01
N SER A 516 -21.36 24.80 1.91
CA SER A 516 -22.02 24.30 0.71
C SER A 516 -23.49 24.00 0.95
N THR A 517 -24.29 24.04 -0.13
CA THR A 517 -25.68 23.59 -0.15
C THR A 517 -25.89 22.54 -1.24
N HIS A 518 -26.82 21.59 -1.03
CA HIS A 518 -27.12 20.51 -1.94
C HIS A 518 -28.51 19.94 -1.71
N SER A 519 -29.21 19.50 -2.79
CA SER A 519 -30.52 18.88 -2.65
C SER A 519 -30.45 17.40 -2.31
N LYS A 520 -29.42 16.70 -2.79
CA LYS A 520 -29.19 15.28 -2.56
C LYS A 520 -27.76 14.88 -2.87
N HIS A 521 -27.42 13.67 -2.52
CA HIS A 521 -26.12 13.05 -2.87
C HIS A 521 -25.94 13.05 -4.40
N TRP A 522 -24.77 13.48 -4.89
CA TRP A 522 -24.39 13.51 -6.30
C TRP A 522 -25.28 14.36 -7.20
N ALA A 523 -26.05 15.31 -6.65
CA ALA A 523 -26.82 16.27 -7.43
C ALA A 523 -25.91 17.30 -8.12
N ASN A 524 -26.35 17.82 -9.26
CA ASN A 524 -25.63 18.87 -9.98
C ASN A 524 -25.85 20.27 -9.36
N ASP A 525 -26.69 20.39 -8.34
CA ASP A 525 -27.12 21.62 -7.71
C ASP A 525 -26.29 22.02 -6.46
N TRP A 526 -25.12 21.43 -6.28
CA TRP A 526 -24.21 21.86 -5.23
C TRP A 526 -23.76 23.27 -5.48
N ARG A 527 -23.97 24.15 -4.46
CA ARG A 527 -23.59 25.55 -4.48
C ARG A 527 -22.65 25.83 -3.31
N SER A 528 -21.76 26.80 -3.52
CA SER A 528 -20.72 27.19 -2.58
C SER A 528 -20.91 28.63 -2.18
N TRP A 529 -20.97 28.86 -0.89
CA TRP A 529 -21.38 30.14 -0.27
C TRP A 529 -20.36 30.57 0.76
N TYR A 530 -20.41 31.88 1.10
CA TYR A 530 -19.77 32.41 2.28
C TYR A 530 -20.66 33.43 2.96
N LEU A 531 -20.42 33.64 4.26
CA LEU A 531 -20.96 34.75 5.04
C LEU A 531 -19.88 35.27 6.00
N THR A 532 -20.02 36.49 6.48
CA THR A 532 -19.01 37.16 7.31
C THR A 532 -19.59 37.65 8.63
N SER A 533 -18.73 37.70 9.65
CA SER A 533 -19.03 38.24 10.97
C SER A 533 -17.87 39.06 11.49
N ASP A 534 -18.17 40.21 12.10
CA ASP A 534 -17.20 41.10 12.73
C ASP A 534 -17.21 41.00 14.28
N ASP A 535 -18.06 40.12 14.83
CA ASP A 535 -18.30 39.97 16.28
C ASP A 535 -18.20 38.48 16.75
N SER A 536 -17.38 37.70 16.08
CA SER A 536 -17.16 36.29 16.42
C SER A 536 -18.42 35.41 16.29
N PHE A 537 -19.21 35.64 15.24
CA PHE A 537 -20.49 34.96 14.95
C PHE A 537 -21.56 35.13 16.06
N LYS A 538 -21.65 36.32 16.66
CA LYS A 538 -22.85 36.75 17.40
C LYS A 538 -23.89 37.27 16.43
N THR A 539 -23.42 38.02 15.40
CA THR A 539 -24.19 38.38 14.23
C THR A 539 -23.39 38.11 12.94
N TRP A 540 -24.07 37.97 11.81
CA TRP A 540 -23.41 37.68 10.52
C TRP A 540 -24.20 38.21 9.31
N SER A 541 -23.52 38.35 8.20
CA SER A 541 -24.12 38.76 6.93
C SER A 541 -25.05 37.71 6.34
N LYS A 542 -25.88 38.13 5.36
CA LYS A 542 -26.55 37.20 4.49
C LYS A 542 -25.53 36.39 3.68
N PRO A 543 -25.89 35.15 3.25
CA PRO A 543 -25.02 34.32 2.43
C PRO A 543 -24.81 34.96 1.06
N THR A 544 -23.58 34.84 0.55
CA THR A 544 -23.16 35.29 -0.78
C THR A 544 -22.54 34.09 -1.50
N GLU A 545 -22.92 33.82 -2.76
CA GLU A 545 -22.27 32.79 -3.58
C GLU A 545 -20.80 33.12 -3.85
N LEU A 546 -19.96 32.11 -3.94
CA LEU A 546 -18.60 32.29 -4.45
C LEU A 546 -18.64 32.79 -5.91
N PRO A 547 -17.66 33.61 -6.32
CA PRO A 547 -17.68 34.25 -7.64
C PRO A 547 -17.38 33.25 -8.77
N GLY A 548 -17.89 33.57 -9.97
CA GLY A 548 -17.60 32.87 -11.19
C GLY A 548 -17.99 31.40 -11.15
N ARG A 549 -17.09 30.52 -11.64
CA ARG A 549 -17.32 29.08 -11.66
C ARG A 549 -17.23 28.44 -10.26
N LEU A 550 -16.57 29.09 -9.32
CA LEU A 550 -16.38 28.57 -7.95
C LEU A 550 -17.70 28.52 -7.16
N LYS A 551 -18.77 29.16 -7.61
CA LYS A 551 -20.10 29.03 -7.00
C LYS A 551 -20.67 27.61 -7.07
N GLU A 552 -20.13 26.75 -7.93
CA GLU A 552 -20.62 25.41 -8.14
C GLU A 552 -19.60 24.36 -7.68
N ARG A 553 -20.05 23.41 -6.87
CA ARG A 553 -19.29 22.21 -6.48
C ARG A 553 -17.84 22.50 -6.04
N THR A 554 -17.63 23.59 -5.28
CA THR A 554 -16.34 24.02 -4.76
C THR A 554 -16.33 23.99 -3.24
N PHE A 555 -15.24 23.50 -2.68
CA PHE A 555 -15.06 23.39 -1.23
C PHE A 555 -13.76 24.07 -0.85
N ILE A 556 -13.87 25.14 -0.06
CA ILE A 556 -12.73 25.87 0.47
C ILE A 556 -12.12 25.08 1.63
N ARG A 557 -10.80 25.12 1.76
CA ARG A 557 -10.03 24.38 2.78
C ARG A 557 -9.11 25.34 3.56
N PRO A 558 -8.46 24.87 4.66
CA PRO A 558 -7.70 25.72 5.56
C PRO A 558 -6.67 26.60 4.87
N SER A 559 -6.77 27.91 5.10
CA SER A 559 -5.93 28.94 4.50
C SER A 559 -4.61 29.12 5.26
N ILE A 560 -3.63 29.66 4.57
CA ILE A 560 -2.40 30.20 5.16
C ILE A 560 -2.23 31.70 4.82
N THR A 561 -1.51 32.40 5.67
CA THR A 561 -0.93 33.69 5.32
C THR A 561 0.54 33.49 5.04
N THR A 562 0.98 33.83 3.84
CA THR A 562 2.37 33.75 3.43
C THR A 562 3.22 34.85 4.10
N ARG A 563 4.53 34.64 4.14
CA ARG A 563 5.47 35.61 4.76
C ARG A 563 5.44 36.98 4.10
N ASP A 564 5.08 37.07 2.83
CA ASP A 564 4.89 38.35 2.11
C ASP A 564 3.48 38.94 2.28
N GLY A 565 2.65 38.36 3.18
CA GLY A 565 1.34 38.90 3.58
C GLY A 565 0.17 38.49 2.69
N ARG A 566 0.38 37.68 1.63
CA ARG A 566 -0.71 37.16 0.81
C ARG A 566 -1.51 36.11 1.58
N ILE A 567 -2.78 35.99 1.27
CA ILE A 567 -3.63 34.89 1.75
C ILE A 567 -3.76 33.87 0.62
N LEU A 568 -3.49 32.59 0.94
CA LEU A 568 -3.75 31.48 0.06
C LEU A 568 -4.81 30.58 0.69
N MET A 569 -5.93 30.38 0.00
CA MET A 569 -6.98 29.44 0.40
C MET A 569 -7.02 28.28 -0.61
N PRO A 570 -6.62 27.09 -0.23
CA PRO A 570 -6.72 25.94 -1.11
C PRO A 570 -8.19 25.56 -1.29
N PHE A 571 -8.50 25.06 -2.46
CA PHE A 571 -9.83 24.57 -2.78
C PHE A 571 -9.78 23.28 -3.59
N GLN A 572 -10.84 22.51 -3.49
CA GLN A 572 -11.17 21.46 -4.42
C GLN A 572 -12.46 21.81 -5.15
N HIS A 573 -12.53 21.52 -6.43
CA HIS A 573 -13.76 21.66 -7.19
C HIS A 573 -13.90 20.58 -8.28
N TYR A 574 -15.10 20.45 -8.79
CA TYR A 574 -15.48 19.38 -9.72
C TYR A 574 -16.01 19.93 -11.04
N ILE A 575 -15.58 21.15 -11.36
CA ILE A 575 -15.90 21.83 -12.62
C ILE A 575 -14.57 22.22 -13.28
N GLY A 576 -14.34 21.74 -14.48
CA GLY A 576 -13.15 22.07 -15.25
C GLY A 576 -13.13 23.51 -15.75
N PRO A 577 -11.98 23.96 -16.32
CA PRO A 577 -11.84 25.29 -16.89
C PRO A 577 -12.83 25.57 -18.03
N GLU A 578 -13.33 24.51 -18.66
CA GLU A 578 -14.35 24.57 -19.70
C GLU A 578 -15.66 23.95 -19.19
N ALA A 579 -16.40 24.71 -18.37
CA ALA A 579 -17.60 24.24 -17.67
C ALA A 579 -18.66 23.56 -18.57
N GLU A 580 -18.72 23.91 -19.84
CA GLU A 580 -19.62 23.30 -20.79
C GLU A 580 -19.23 21.88 -21.19
N LYS A 581 -17.93 21.54 -21.12
CA LYS A 581 -17.42 20.20 -21.40
C LYS A 581 -17.41 19.30 -20.16
N ASP A 582 -17.44 19.88 -18.98
CA ASP A 582 -17.50 19.16 -17.71
C ASP A 582 -18.93 18.77 -17.30
N LYS A 583 -19.77 18.48 -18.26
CA LYS A 583 -21.03 17.80 -17.96
C LYS A 583 -20.70 16.41 -17.49
N ALA A 584 -20.46 16.29 -16.17
CA ALA A 584 -20.32 14.98 -15.54
C ALA A 584 -21.50 14.09 -15.94
N PRO A 585 -21.31 12.79 -16.11
CA PRO A 585 -22.42 11.87 -16.25
C PRO A 585 -23.46 12.16 -15.17
N LEU A 586 -24.72 12.19 -15.52
CA LEU A 586 -25.83 12.63 -14.67
C LEU A 586 -25.92 11.92 -13.32
N ASP A 587 -25.32 10.76 -13.19
CA ASP A 587 -25.27 9.95 -11.96
C ASP A 587 -24.08 10.30 -11.03
N ARG A 588 -23.04 11.01 -11.53
CA ARG A 588 -21.85 11.37 -10.75
C ARG A 588 -21.37 12.79 -11.08
N ALA A 589 -21.90 13.75 -10.35
CA ALA A 589 -21.53 15.16 -10.50
C ALA A 589 -20.10 15.50 -10.03
N PHE A 590 -19.40 14.58 -9.39
CA PHE A 590 -18.11 14.79 -8.72
C PHE A 590 -16.98 13.96 -9.31
N THR A 591 -16.86 13.95 -10.63
CA THR A 591 -15.75 13.29 -11.33
C THR A 591 -14.56 14.22 -11.50
N ASN A 592 -13.36 13.61 -11.59
CA ASN A 592 -12.11 14.28 -11.93
C ASN A 592 -11.86 15.56 -11.10
N PRO A 593 -11.67 15.43 -9.76
CA PRO A 593 -11.47 16.59 -8.89
C PRO A 593 -10.26 17.42 -9.32
N ARG A 594 -10.40 18.72 -9.20
CA ARG A 594 -9.37 19.71 -9.47
C ARG A 594 -9.05 20.51 -8.23
N ASN A 595 -7.78 20.78 -8.02
CA ASN A 595 -7.27 21.47 -6.86
C ASN A 595 -6.53 22.74 -7.29
N GLY A 596 -6.58 23.74 -6.44
CA GLY A 596 -5.90 25.00 -6.65
C GLY A 596 -5.92 25.85 -5.40
N VAL A 597 -5.56 27.11 -5.55
CA VAL A 597 -5.61 28.10 -4.49
C VAL A 597 -6.31 29.37 -4.96
N LEU A 598 -7.11 29.96 -4.09
CA LEU A 598 -7.52 31.37 -4.18
C LEU A 598 -6.43 32.18 -3.50
N MET A 599 -5.93 33.20 -4.20
CA MET A 599 -4.89 34.11 -3.72
C MET A 599 -5.46 35.53 -3.58
N SER A 600 -5.20 36.16 -2.43
CA SER A 600 -5.46 37.57 -2.21
C SER A 600 -4.18 38.28 -1.79
N SER A 601 -3.92 39.46 -2.37
CA SER A 601 -2.80 40.32 -2.03
C SER A 601 -3.26 41.63 -1.33
N ASP A 602 -4.56 41.79 -1.09
CA ASP A 602 -5.18 43.01 -0.56
C ASP A 602 -5.98 42.75 0.73
N GLY A 603 -5.58 41.75 1.49
CA GLY A 603 -6.23 41.41 2.76
C GLY A 603 -7.57 40.72 2.61
N GLY A 604 -7.80 40.03 1.49
CA GLY A 604 -9.02 39.24 1.25
C GLY A 604 -10.15 40.03 0.59
N LYS A 605 -9.88 41.24 0.08
CA LYS A 605 -10.88 42.04 -0.63
C LYS A 605 -11.12 41.52 -2.05
N THR A 606 -10.04 41.14 -2.74
CA THR A 606 -10.12 40.54 -4.07
C THR A 606 -9.35 39.22 -4.10
N TRP A 607 -9.79 38.32 -4.97
CA TRP A 607 -9.26 36.95 -5.07
C TRP A 607 -8.99 36.60 -6.51
N THR A 608 -7.85 35.92 -6.76
CA THR A 608 -7.51 35.35 -8.06
C THR A 608 -7.35 33.82 -7.90
N GLU A 609 -7.82 33.11 -8.89
CA GLU A 609 -7.74 31.64 -8.91
C GLU A 609 -6.44 31.18 -9.59
N HIS A 610 -5.72 30.23 -8.95
CA HIS A 610 -4.49 29.66 -9.44
C HIS A 610 -4.49 28.12 -9.28
N GLY A 611 -4.03 27.42 -10.32
CA GLY A 611 -3.95 25.97 -10.34
C GLY A 611 -5.21 25.29 -10.92
N ASN A 612 -4.98 24.13 -11.48
CA ASN A 612 -5.99 23.20 -11.99
C ASN A 612 -5.46 21.76 -11.87
N ILE A 613 -4.99 21.43 -10.66
CA ILE A 613 -4.24 20.21 -10.36
C ILE A 613 -5.20 19.03 -10.34
N ARG A 614 -4.90 18.01 -11.13
CA ARG A 614 -5.61 16.72 -11.13
C ARG A 614 -4.79 15.64 -10.42
N LEU A 615 -5.46 14.63 -9.88
CA LEU A 615 -4.79 13.48 -9.25
C LEU A 615 -4.40 12.43 -10.29
N THR A 616 -5.13 12.35 -11.40
CA THR A 616 -4.96 11.34 -12.45
C THR A 616 -5.42 11.90 -13.79
N PRO A 617 -4.86 11.48 -14.93
CA PRO A 617 -5.35 11.83 -16.26
C PRO A 617 -6.70 11.17 -16.60
N ASN A 618 -7.18 10.23 -15.79
CA ASN A 618 -8.48 9.57 -16.05
C ASN A 618 -9.65 10.52 -15.74
N ASP A 619 -10.29 11.03 -16.77
CA ASP A 619 -11.43 11.96 -16.63
C ASP A 619 -12.67 11.34 -15.98
N LYS A 620 -12.74 10.00 -15.89
CA LYS A 620 -13.80 9.28 -15.20
C LYS A 620 -13.46 8.97 -13.74
N TYR A 621 -12.28 9.37 -13.26
CA TYR A 621 -11.92 9.19 -11.87
C TYR A 621 -12.90 9.95 -10.97
N PHE A 622 -13.36 9.27 -9.94
CA PHE A 622 -14.21 9.81 -8.90
C PHE A 622 -13.52 9.63 -7.54
N GLY A 623 -13.49 10.70 -6.75
CA GLY A 623 -12.97 10.71 -5.39
C GLY A 623 -13.01 12.12 -4.80
N TRP A 624 -13.00 12.21 -3.48
CA TRP A 624 -12.78 13.46 -2.77
C TRP A 624 -11.30 13.81 -2.77
N ALA A 625 -10.97 15.09 -2.95
CA ALA A 625 -9.61 15.59 -3.08
C ALA A 625 -9.40 16.83 -2.21
N GLU A 626 -9.42 16.67 -0.92
CA GLU A 626 -9.28 17.76 0.06
C GLU A 626 -7.82 18.19 0.17
N PRO A 627 -7.45 19.39 -0.33
CA PRO A 627 -6.09 19.91 -0.26
C PRO A 627 -5.81 20.60 1.07
N THR A 628 -4.54 20.57 1.48
CA THR A 628 -3.97 21.37 2.57
C THR A 628 -2.61 21.89 2.15
N ILE A 629 -2.22 23.09 2.58
CA ILE A 629 -1.02 23.76 2.07
C ILE A 629 -0.08 24.24 3.17
N HIS A 630 1.20 24.39 2.81
CA HIS A 630 2.25 24.95 3.65
C HIS A 630 3.24 25.78 2.81
N GLU A 631 3.60 26.98 3.28
CA GLU A 631 4.67 27.77 2.70
C GLU A 631 6.02 27.32 3.26
N ARG A 632 6.90 26.86 2.38
CA ARG A 632 8.27 26.43 2.72
C ARG A 632 9.20 27.63 2.92
N ALA A 633 10.36 27.42 3.54
CA ALA A 633 11.36 28.45 3.77
C ALA A 633 11.89 29.11 2.49
N ASP A 634 11.90 28.38 1.37
CA ASP A 634 12.29 28.92 0.05
C ASP A 634 11.17 29.69 -0.68
N GLY A 635 10.00 29.86 -0.06
CA GLY A 635 8.83 30.53 -0.63
C GLY A 635 7.99 29.65 -1.55
N SER A 636 8.38 28.41 -1.80
CA SER A 636 7.52 27.47 -2.50
C SER A 636 6.32 27.06 -1.65
N ILE A 637 5.21 26.70 -2.30
CA ILE A 637 4.01 26.22 -1.61
C ILE A 637 3.87 24.73 -1.84
N LEU A 638 3.94 23.97 -0.77
CA LEU A 638 3.60 22.55 -0.75
C LEU A 638 2.08 22.41 -0.57
N MET A 639 1.47 21.56 -1.38
CA MET A 639 0.07 21.13 -1.24
C MET A 639 0.05 19.61 -1.07
N PHE A 640 -0.56 19.10 0.01
CA PHE A 640 -0.99 17.71 0.10
C PHE A 640 -2.46 17.59 -0.27
N ILE A 641 -2.82 16.49 -0.92
CA ILE A 641 -4.16 16.27 -1.45
C ILE A 641 -4.60 14.85 -1.06
N ARG A 642 -5.80 14.76 -0.47
CA ARG A 642 -6.49 13.49 -0.28
C ARG A 642 -6.74 12.82 -1.63
N ALA A 643 -6.54 11.49 -1.72
CA ALA A 643 -6.67 10.75 -2.96
C ALA A 643 -7.47 9.45 -2.74
N ASP A 644 -8.79 9.53 -2.89
CA ASP A 644 -9.69 8.39 -2.71
C ASP A 644 -9.37 7.30 -3.75
N THR A 645 -9.27 6.05 -3.30
CA THR A 645 -9.05 4.86 -4.16
C THR A 645 -7.76 4.86 -5.00
N LEU A 646 -6.87 5.81 -4.78
CA LEU A 646 -5.59 5.93 -5.47
C LEU A 646 -4.42 5.46 -4.59
N GLY A 647 -4.50 4.22 -4.12
CA GLY A 647 -3.39 3.52 -3.48
C GLY A 647 -3.18 3.75 -1.98
N GLY A 648 -4.05 4.52 -1.32
CA GLY A 648 -4.00 4.65 0.14
C GLY A 648 -2.87 5.54 0.66
N VAL A 649 -2.50 6.59 -0.08
CA VAL A 649 -1.53 7.61 0.32
C VAL A 649 -2.02 9.01 -0.05
N LEU A 650 -1.38 10.03 0.54
CA LEU A 650 -1.55 11.42 0.09
C LEU A 650 -0.83 11.65 -1.25
N TYR A 651 -1.35 12.56 -2.02
CA TYR A 651 -0.70 13.12 -3.21
C TYR A 651 -0.16 14.51 -2.89
N GLN A 652 0.79 14.99 -3.68
CA GLN A 652 1.38 16.32 -3.49
C GLN A 652 1.54 17.10 -4.79
N ALA A 653 1.48 18.40 -4.67
CA ALA A 653 1.88 19.35 -5.70
C ALA A 653 2.73 20.45 -5.08
N VAL A 654 3.66 21.01 -5.84
CA VAL A 654 4.53 22.09 -5.37
C VAL A 654 4.50 23.24 -6.38
N SER A 655 4.11 24.42 -5.91
CA SER A 655 4.29 25.68 -6.63
C SER A 655 5.62 26.30 -6.21
N ARG A 656 6.46 26.66 -7.18
CA ARG A 656 7.79 27.26 -6.94
C ARG A 656 7.80 28.79 -6.97
N ASP A 657 6.67 29.41 -7.26
CA ASP A 657 6.49 30.85 -7.43
C ASP A 657 5.46 31.43 -6.45
N GLY A 658 5.35 30.81 -5.29
CA GLY A 658 4.48 31.27 -4.21
C GLY A 658 3.00 31.08 -4.49
N GLY A 659 2.61 30.01 -5.19
CA GLY A 659 1.23 29.64 -5.44
C GLY A 659 0.65 30.12 -6.77
N ARG A 660 1.44 30.76 -7.64
CA ARG A 660 0.94 31.32 -8.91
C ARG A 660 0.81 30.26 -10.01
N THR A 661 1.80 29.37 -10.12
CA THR A 661 1.75 28.27 -11.08
C THR A 661 1.87 26.91 -10.38
N TRP A 662 1.22 25.92 -10.93
CA TRP A 662 1.13 24.58 -10.38
C TRP A 662 1.30 23.53 -11.47
N PRO A 663 1.79 22.33 -11.14
CA PRO A 663 1.80 21.21 -12.08
C PRO A 663 0.38 20.82 -12.48
N GLU A 664 0.21 20.28 -13.66
CA GLU A 664 -1.07 19.77 -14.13
C GLU A 664 -1.55 18.56 -13.31
N PHE A 665 -0.62 17.71 -12.90
CA PHE A 665 -0.91 16.52 -12.11
C PHE A 665 -0.13 16.54 -10.78
N ALA A 666 -0.81 16.11 -9.72
CA ALA A 666 -0.16 15.85 -8.46
C ALA A 666 0.72 14.59 -8.54
N SER A 667 1.82 14.60 -7.82
CA SER A 667 2.68 13.44 -7.65
C SER A 667 2.31 12.64 -6.40
N VAL A 668 2.65 11.37 -6.41
CA VAL A 668 2.40 10.44 -5.31
C VAL A 668 3.39 10.68 -4.18
N THR A 669 2.93 10.57 -2.93
CA THR A 669 3.81 10.52 -1.74
C THR A 669 3.87 9.12 -1.16
N ASP A 670 4.73 8.92 -0.18
CA ASP A 670 4.78 7.72 0.65
C ASP A 670 4.04 7.88 2.01
N ILE A 671 3.26 8.96 2.18
CA ILE A 671 2.51 9.22 3.41
C ILE A 671 1.20 8.44 3.38
N PRO A 672 1.01 7.45 4.27
CA PRO A 672 -0.22 6.64 4.30
C PRO A 672 -1.44 7.50 4.57
N ASN A 673 -2.51 7.27 3.80
CA ASN A 673 -3.80 7.91 4.02
C ASN A 673 -4.91 7.12 3.34
N PRO A 674 -6.03 6.77 4.03
CA PRO A 674 -7.07 5.90 3.50
C PRO A 674 -8.08 6.62 2.58
N GLY A 675 -7.74 7.75 2.00
CA GLY A 675 -8.70 8.67 1.39
C GLY A 675 -9.49 9.42 2.48
N SER A 676 -8.78 10.12 3.35
CA SER A 676 -9.37 10.98 4.40
C SER A 676 -8.69 12.35 4.42
N LYS A 677 -9.42 13.35 4.93
CA LYS A 677 -8.88 14.70 5.12
C LYS A 677 -7.60 14.64 5.97
N ALA A 678 -6.56 15.33 5.52
CA ALA A 678 -5.35 15.61 6.28
C ALA A 678 -5.20 17.13 6.40
N THR A 679 -4.55 17.60 7.46
CA THR A 679 -4.38 19.03 7.68
C THR A 679 -2.94 19.35 8.07
N LEU A 680 -2.33 20.31 7.36
CA LEU A 680 -1.03 20.90 7.67
C LEU A 680 -1.18 22.10 8.58
N PHE A 681 -0.30 22.20 9.57
CA PHE A 681 -0.25 23.32 10.51
C PHE A 681 1.17 23.90 10.55
N PRO A 682 1.39 25.13 10.04
CA PRO A 682 2.69 25.78 10.15
C PRO A 682 3.08 25.99 11.62
N LEU A 683 4.25 25.52 12.02
CA LEU A 683 4.79 25.67 13.37
C LEU A 683 5.82 26.81 13.47
N GLY A 684 6.27 27.34 12.33
CA GLY A 684 7.29 28.38 12.21
C GLY A 684 8.63 27.85 11.72
N GLY A 685 9.43 28.72 11.09
CA GLY A 685 10.67 28.33 10.41
C GLY A 685 10.39 27.27 9.34
N THR A 686 11.14 26.18 9.37
CA THR A 686 10.98 25.01 8.50
C THR A 686 10.09 23.91 9.13
N SER A 687 9.47 24.20 10.28
CA SER A 687 8.68 23.20 11.01
C SER A 687 7.21 23.24 10.60
N VAL A 688 6.65 22.08 10.29
CA VAL A 688 5.24 21.90 9.94
C VAL A 688 4.69 20.62 10.53
N ALA A 689 3.48 20.67 11.09
CA ALA A 689 2.77 19.50 11.57
C ALA A 689 1.78 19.00 10.51
N LEU A 690 1.61 17.69 10.42
CA LEU A 690 0.61 17.00 9.62
C LEU A 690 -0.26 16.17 10.55
N LEU A 691 -1.55 16.43 10.55
CA LEU A 691 -2.55 15.66 11.27
C LEU A 691 -3.35 14.82 10.27
N HIS A 692 -3.26 13.50 10.37
CA HIS A 692 -3.83 12.60 9.37
C HIS A 692 -4.10 11.19 9.92
N ASN A 693 -4.86 10.39 9.17
CA ASN A 693 -4.96 8.96 9.47
C ASN A 693 -3.75 8.23 8.88
N ASN A 694 -2.84 7.78 9.72
CA ASN A 694 -1.65 7.04 9.34
C ASN A 694 -2.00 5.57 9.02
N ASN A 695 -2.79 5.36 7.97
CA ASN A 695 -3.27 4.05 7.53
C ASN A 695 -3.72 4.15 6.06
N SER A 696 -3.44 3.16 5.23
CA SER A 696 -3.81 3.19 3.82
C SER A 696 -5.21 2.63 3.52
N LYS A 697 -5.92 2.07 4.51
CA LYS A 697 -7.20 1.38 4.30
C LYS A 697 -8.34 1.87 5.18
N ARG A 698 -8.04 2.34 6.38
CA ARG A 698 -9.07 2.71 7.37
C ARG A 698 -8.73 4.02 8.05
N ARG A 699 -9.73 4.77 8.46
CA ARG A 699 -9.59 6.07 9.11
C ARG A 699 -9.30 5.95 10.62
N ALA A 700 -8.32 5.12 10.95
CA ALA A 700 -7.70 4.98 12.28
C ALA A 700 -6.30 4.35 12.08
N PRO A 701 -5.31 4.74 12.87
CA PRO A 701 -5.31 5.77 13.90
C PRO A 701 -5.32 7.20 13.36
N LEU A 702 -5.62 8.20 14.20
CA LEU A 702 -5.32 9.60 13.94
C LEU A 702 -3.95 9.92 14.54
N SER A 703 -3.06 10.44 13.71
CA SER A 703 -1.65 10.66 14.05
C SER A 703 -1.21 12.10 13.79
N LEU A 704 -0.30 12.57 14.62
CA LEU A 704 0.43 13.82 14.46
C LEU A 704 1.86 13.52 14.01
N TRP A 705 2.21 13.97 12.83
CA TRP A 705 3.58 13.95 12.33
C TRP A 705 4.14 15.36 12.28
N ILE A 706 5.43 15.54 12.55
CA ILE A 706 6.10 16.83 12.44
C ILE A 706 7.35 16.68 11.57
N SER A 707 7.43 17.53 10.58
CA SER A 707 8.62 17.78 9.78
C SER A 707 9.35 19.02 10.34
N PHE A 708 10.68 18.98 10.30
CA PHE A 708 11.54 20.12 10.65
C PHE A 708 12.32 20.64 9.43
N ASP A 709 11.99 20.16 8.24
CA ASP A 709 12.67 20.43 6.97
C ASP A 709 11.70 20.75 5.82
N ASP A 710 10.63 21.49 6.11
CA ASP A 710 9.60 21.94 5.15
C ASP A 710 8.80 20.81 4.50
N GLY A 711 8.54 19.73 5.25
CA GLY A 711 7.72 18.61 4.77
C GLY A 711 8.47 17.63 3.87
N LYS A 712 9.81 17.63 3.88
CA LYS A 712 10.63 16.67 3.14
C LYS A 712 10.74 15.35 3.88
N THR A 713 10.98 15.41 5.20
CA THR A 713 11.00 14.23 6.08
C THR A 713 10.11 14.43 7.30
N TRP A 714 9.67 13.33 7.90
CA TRP A 714 8.73 13.32 9.02
C TRP A 714 9.30 12.52 10.19
N PRO A 715 10.36 13.01 10.87
CA PRO A 715 11.06 12.26 11.92
C PRO A 715 10.24 12.13 13.21
N TYR A 716 9.34 13.07 13.50
CA TYR A 716 8.46 13.00 14.66
C TYR A 716 7.11 12.42 14.25
N GLN A 717 6.72 11.31 14.85
CA GLN A 717 5.46 10.63 14.57
C GLN A 717 4.78 10.20 15.87
N ARG A 718 3.54 10.62 16.06
CA ARG A 718 2.77 10.36 17.28
C ARG A 718 1.34 9.92 16.96
N VAL A 719 0.92 8.78 17.48
CA VAL A 719 -0.48 8.37 17.48
C VAL A 719 -1.21 9.11 18.61
N LEU A 720 -2.22 9.88 18.26
CA LEU A 720 -3.05 10.62 19.22
C LEU A 720 -4.30 9.83 19.62
N VAL A 721 -5.00 9.29 18.64
CA VAL A 721 -6.22 8.49 18.83
C VAL A 721 -6.04 7.18 18.07
N PRO A 722 -5.78 6.06 18.77
CA PRO A 722 -5.48 4.79 18.11
C PRO A 722 -6.69 4.16 17.42
N GLU A 723 -7.87 4.27 18.01
CA GLU A 723 -9.12 3.70 17.49
C GLU A 723 -10.29 4.65 17.78
N ALA A 724 -11.33 4.58 16.95
CA ALA A 724 -12.59 5.27 17.24
C ALA A 724 -13.24 4.67 18.49
N GLY A 725 -13.90 5.50 19.26
CA GLY A 725 -14.61 5.06 20.46
C GLY A 725 -15.73 4.08 20.14
N PRO A 726 -16.00 3.10 21.02
CA PRO A 726 -17.15 2.24 20.86
C PRO A 726 -18.44 3.03 21.14
N ASP A 727 -19.42 2.92 20.27
CA ASP A 727 -20.78 3.36 20.57
C ASP A 727 -21.74 2.17 20.57
N PRO A 728 -22.07 1.62 21.75
CA PRO A 728 -23.00 0.49 21.86
C PRO A 728 -24.45 0.85 21.50
N LYS A 729 -24.81 2.14 21.46
CA LYS A 729 -26.15 2.61 21.16
C LYS A 729 -26.40 2.94 19.70
N TYR A 730 -25.35 2.97 18.91
CA TYR A 730 -25.42 3.31 17.47
C TYR A 730 -25.09 2.10 16.59
N PRO A 731 -26.08 1.33 16.14
CA PRO A 731 -25.82 0.16 15.33
C PRO A 731 -25.49 0.56 13.88
N GLY A 732 -24.32 1.05 13.67
CA GLY A 732 -23.52 0.77 12.51
C GLY A 732 -23.97 1.07 11.09
N LYS A 733 -24.72 2.14 10.81
CA LYS A 733 -24.87 2.62 9.42
C LYS A 733 -23.81 3.64 9.00
N HIS A 734 -23.11 4.25 9.95
CA HIS A 734 -22.10 5.26 9.71
C HIS A 734 -20.70 4.67 9.93
N MET A 735 -19.70 5.29 9.42
CA MET A 735 -18.28 4.89 9.34
C MET A 735 -17.72 4.36 10.67
N LYS A 736 -18.29 3.25 11.15
CA LYS A 736 -17.89 2.56 12.38
C LYS A 736 -16.39 2.32 12.39
N GLY A 737 -15.71 2.68 13.48
CA GLY A 737 -14.28 2.57 13.60
C GLY A 737 -13.48 3.63 12.83
N SER A 738 -14.14 4.72 12.42
CA SER A 738 -13.49 5.82 11.68
C SER A 738 -13.34 7.06 12.54
N ILE A 739 -12.19 7.74 12.40
CA ILE A 739 -11.88 9.05 12.96
C ILE A 739 -11.74 9.99 11.79
N ASN A 740 -12.59 11.00 11.67
CA ASN A 740 -12.70 11.78 10.45
C ASN A 740 -12.47 13.27 10.67
N TYR A 741 -12.09 13.96 9.60
CA TYR A 741 -12.06 15.41 9.42
C TYR A 741 -11.33 16.19 10.51
N PRO A 742 -10.04 15.86 10.79
CA PRO A 742 -9.26 16.63 11.75
C PRO A 742 -8.99 18.04 11.23
N ASP A 743 -9.33 19.06 12.03
CA ASP A 743 -9.13 20.46 11.71
C ASP A 743 -9.00 21.33 12.97
N GLY A 744 -8.20 22.38 12.95
CA GLY A 744 -7.96 23.19 14.13
C GLY A 744 -6.97 24.33 13.95
N PHE A 745 -6.26 24.65 15.03
CA PHE A 745 -5.27 25.72 15.07
C PHE A 745 -4.14 25.44 16.05
N VAL A 746 -3.00 26.08 15.83
CA VAL A 746 -1.85 26.04 16.73
C VAL A 746 -1.92 27.22 17.69
N SER A 747 -1.66 26.98 18.98
CA SER A 747 -1.58 28.06 19.99
C SER A 747 -0.51 29.10 19.63
N ALA A 748 -0.68 30.36 20.07
CA ALA A 748 0.25 31.45 19.75
C ALA A 748 1.68 31.14 20.25
N ASP A 749 1.82 30.48 21.37
CA ASP A 749 3.10 30.06 21.97
C ASP A 749 3.71 28.83 21.31
N LYS A 750 3.05 28.26 20.30
CA LYS A 750 3.46 27.03 19.58
C LYS A 750 3.63 25.79 20.47
N GLN A 751 3.00 25.78 21.64
CA GLN A 751 3.09 24.65 22.54
C GLN A 751 1.96 23.64 22.37
N TRP A 752 0.87 24.03 21.73
CA TRP A 752 -0.31 23.21 21.59
C TRP A 752 -0.88 23.20 20.17
N LEU A 753 -1.33 22.06 19.74
CA LEU A 753 -2.20 21.88 18.59
C LEU A 753 -3.61 21.55 19.11
N HIS A 754 -4.56 22.48 18.94
CA HIS A 754 -5.95 22.30 19.27
C HIS A 754 -6.73 21.92 18.02
N PHE A 755 -7.46 20.82 18.05
CA PHE A 755 -8.20 20.37 16.88
C PHE A 755 -9.52 19.69 17.22
N ALA A 756 -10.40 19.73 16.24
CA ALA A 756 -11.66 19.02 16.17
C ALA A 756 -11.52 17.74 15.38
N TYR A 757 -12.28 16.73 15.68
CA TYR A 757 -12.54 15.59 14.81
C TYR A 757 -13.90 14.99 15.10
N ASP A 758 -14.47 14.24 14.15
CA ASP A 758 -15.63 13.40 14.46
C ASP A 758 -15.23 11.95 14.69
N ASP A 759 -15.83 11.36 15.71
CA ASP A 759 -15.68 9.97 16.08
C ASP A 759 -16.84 9.18 15.50
N ALA A 760 -16.54 8.36 14.49
CA ALA A 760 -17.48 7.50 13.77
C ALA A 760 -18.67 8.24 13.11
N ARG A 761 -18.51 9.52 12.72
CA ARG A 761 -19.58 10.43 12.25
C ARG A 761 -20.75 10.56 13.22
N HIS A 762 -20.46 10.47 14.48
CA HIS A 762 -21.49 10.43 15.53
C HIS A 762 -21.22 11.41 16.65
N ARG A 763 -19.98 11.48 17.12
CA ARG A 763 -19.58 12.32 18.24
C ARG A 763 -18.58 13.39 17.77
N ALA A 764 -18.77 14.62 18.20
CA ALA A 764 -17.81 15.68 18.01
C ALA A 764 -16.81 15.71 19.16
N VAL A 765 -15.54 15.63 18.88
CA VAL A 765 -14.47 15.60 19.88
C VAL A 765 -13.49 16.74 19.66
N HIS A 766 -13.09 17.39 20.72
CA HIS A 766 -11.97 18.32 20.78
C HIS A 766 -10.77 17.64 21.43
N TYR A 767 -9.60 17.87 20.86
CA TYR A 767 -8.32 17.37 21.35
C TYR A 767 -7.28 18.51 21.38
N SER A 768 -6.54 18.63 22.49
CA SER A 768 -5.38 19.50 22.61
C SER A 768 -4.14 18.64 22.78
N ALA A 769 -3.31 18.57 21.74
CA ALA A 769 -2.06 17.84 21.75
C ALA A 769 -0.90 18.75 22.14
N LYS A 770 -0.12 18.36 23.13
CA LYS A 770 1.13 19.05 23.46
C LYS A 770 2.14 18.83 22.34
N LEU A 771 2.71 19.91 21.83
CA LEU A 771 3.74 19.85 20.79
C LEU A 771 5.14 19.66 21.43
N PRO A 772 6.09 18.98 20.74
CA PRO A 772 7.45 18.92 21.18
C PRO A 772 8.15 20.28 21.12
N PRO A 773 9.26 20.47 21.82
CA PRO A 773 10.13 21.62 21.60
C PRO A 773 10.51 21.72 20.12
N LEU A 774 10.29 22.86 19.52
CA LEU A 774 10.68 23.13 18.14
C LEU A 774 12.16 23.54 18.09
N PRO A 775 12.89 23.23 17.00
CA PRO A 775 14.25 23.71 16.82
C PRO A 775 14.31 25.22 16.99
N ALA A 776 15.33 25.74 17.66
CA ALA A 776 15.59 27.16 17.72
C ALA A 776 15.78 27.70 16.30
N LYS A 777 15.27 28.92 16.06
CA LYS A 777 15.39 29.60 14.75
C LYS A 777 16.84 29.90 14.40
#